data_511f7311282a93a8aa8a9e47bdcdfb3f
#
_entry.id   511f7311282a93a8aa8a9e47bdcdfb3f
#
_cell.length_a   1.000
_cell.length_b   1.000
_cell.length_c   1.000
_cell.angle_alpha   90.00
_cell.angle_beta   90.00
_cell.angle_gamma   90.00
#
_symmetry.space_group_name_H-M   'P 1'
#
loop_
_entity.id
_entity.type
_entity.pdbx_description
1 polymer ?
#
loop_
_entity_poly.entity_id
_entity_poly.type
_entity_poly.pdbx_seq_one_letter_code
_entity_poly.pdbx_strand_id
1 'polypeptide(L)'
;MFDGNGVTGAVLAVGYYALFLGSGMYIGRKLLCKERYSIVMQYLVGSVAGVLALQWFPLLFAFAFNFSMTAHVLALLLQVVLCVLVGWRCHCSEFSLQQHPYRKVTEWKRLFRENPVWILMAVTFAFFCYCLYTHTIVGNADGSMHTGQSTYGDMNMHFSFITSIANQQTFPPEYSLLPGHKLSYPFLCDSVSSSLYLMGASLRLAYVLPMLGAILQVFMGFYCLIKYWFGRSVTALIAWILFFWNGGLGFVYFDNAEKVHKIFTEFYMTPTNYLDKNLRWVQVMVDMLIPQRATLFGWAILFPLLAFLFRAIAVRKKKLFVMAGVAAGALPMIHTHSFLALGMICAVWLLLDLTENSLFVTGKAAYGWKAASASRGSSRRNGKVTASGRRNGKVTSSSRRSANVSASTGNRRGSSSADATASDSWIRYALYIGLAFFSVMQMINRSNEFADKHGLVIMIIGVALFVLFLGYKLVRYLQNRSWKRLAFTWGIFLILVLIFALPQLFMWTFSQASGDNFVRSHFNWSNNGDQYIIFYLKNLGLPFVLLLLSSFMVSARNLKIGAPYLLIWFVAELAAFQPNDYDNNKLLFVGAVFICGLAADALVQIYERYGAVYWRSAIGKAGVVLLGACLLFVSAISGFLTMGREWVSDYELYTASAVKACRYIEDETTPWDVILTSTAHNSPVPTLTGRSIVCGSSSFLYYHGLNYQQNEQDVETMYTSPASAKELFREYDVNYIYLSNQEYGTYNVDVNGLYEVADVIWQKDDVSVWKVKDEIFE
;
A
#
# COMPACT_ATOMS: atom_id res chain seq x y z
N MET A 1 -9.92 25.30 16.00
CA MET A 1 -9.58 23.87 16.27
C MET A 1 -8.48 23.31 15.37
N PHE A 2 -8.37 23.68 14.09
CA PHE A 2 -7.31 23.12 13.23
C PHE A 2 -5.87 23.39 13.73
N ASP A 3 -5.66 24.40 14.58
CA ASP A 3 -4.41 24.63 15.31
C ASP A 3 -4.20 23.65 16.48
N GLY A 4 -5.24 22.94 16.92
CA GLY A 4 -5.22 22.01 18.04
C GLY A 4 -5.18 22.68 19.42
N ASN A 5 -5.15 21.85 20.48
CA ASN A 5 -5.13 22.29 21.89
C ASN A 5 -3.69 22.46 22.41
N GLY A 6 -2.80 22.97 21.56
CA GLY A 6 -1.41 23.21 21.89
C GLY A 6 -0.66 21.93 22.33
N VAL A 7 0.26 22.07 23.28
CA VAL A 7 1.14 20.97 23.75
C VAL A 7 0.33 19.83 24.39
N THR A 8 -0.73 20.14 25.12
CA THR A 8 -1.56 19.13 25.82
C THR A 8 -2.26 18.23 24.80
N GLY A 9 -2.92 18.79 23.79
CA GLY A 9 -3.56 18.02 22.73
C GLY A 9 -2.56 17.18 21.95
N ALA A 10 -1.41 17.74 21.61
CA ALA A 10 -0.33 17.00 20.94
C ALA A 10 0.15 15.80 21.76
N VAL A 11 0.37 15.97 23.07
CA VAL A 11 0.81 14.89 23.98
C VAL A 11 -0.24 13.78 24.08
N LEU A 12 -1.53 14.14 24.22
CA LEU A 12 -2.63 13.18 24.29
C LEU A 12 -2.73 12.37 22.99
N ALA A 13 -2.69 13.03 21.84
CA ALA A 13 -2.78 12.37 20.53
C ALA A 13 -1.59 11.46 20.28
N VAL A 14 -0.36 11.93 20.51
CA VAL A 14 0.85 11.11 20.38
C VAL A 14 0.82 9.94 21.35
N GLY A 15 0.38 10.17 22.60
CA GLY A 15 0.21 9.12 23.61
C GLY A 15 -0.79 8.06 23.19
N TYR A 16 -1.94 8.46 22.68
CA TYR A 16 -2.98 7.56 22.17
C TYR A 16 -2.46 6.70 21.01
N TYR A 17 -1.84 7.32 20.01
CA TYR A 17 -1.21 6.61 18.89
C TYR A 17 -0.14 5.64 19.37
N ALA A 18 0.76 6.08 20.24
CA ALA A 18 1.85 5.26 20.76
C ALA A 18 1.36 4.07 21.61
N LEU A 19 0.26 4.23 22.36
CA LEU A 19 -0.36 3.15 23.14
C LEU A 19 -0.88 2.03 22.22
N PHE A 20 -1.61 2.37 21.15
CA PHE A 20 -2.07 1.36 20.19
C PHE A 20 -0.92 0.68 19.46
N LEU A 21 0.06 1.45 19.00
CA LEU A 21 1.22 0.91 18.29
C LEU A 21 2.07 0.01 19.22
N GLY A 22 2.39 0.49 20.42
CA GLY A 22 3.19 -0.24 21.40
C GLY A 22 2.50 -1.50 21.94
N SER A 23 1.21 -1.42 22.23
CA SER A 23 0.40 -2.57 22.66
C SER A 23 0.28 -3.61 21.54
N GLY A 24 0.09 -3.17 20.30
CA GLY A 24 0.12 -4.05 19.13
C GLY A 24 1.48 -4.75 18.99
N MET A 25 2.59 -4.02 19.12
CA MET A 25 3.95 -4.60 19.11
C MET A 25 4.14 -5.63 20.22
N TYR A 26 3.62 -5.36 21.42
CA TYR A 26 3.64 -6.32 22.54
C TYR A 26 2.86 -7.58 22.18
N ILE A 27 1.62 -7.45 21.65
CA ILE A 27 0.78 -8.57 21.20
C ILE A 27 1.50 -9.40 20.15
N GLY A 28 2.03 -8.75 19.10
CA GLY A 28 2.77 -9.42 18.03
C GLY A 28 3.98 -10.19 18.56
N ARG A 29 4.75 -9.57 19.46
CA ARG A 29 5.89 -10.22 20.12
C ARG A 29 5.48 -11.45 20.91
N LYS A 30 4.42 -11.37 21.73
CA LYS A 30 3.90 -12.47 22.54
C LYS A 30 3.34 -13.61 21.71
N LEU A 31 2.59 -13.28 20.66
CA LEU A 31 2.01 -14.30 19.76
C LEU A 31 3.05 -15.01 18.91
N LEU A 32 4.13 -14.33 18.49
CA LEU A 32 5.11 -14.87 17.53
C LEU A 32 6.43 -15.30 18.14
N CYS A 33 6.67 -15.09 19.44
CA CYS A 33 7.96 -15.40 20.08
C CYS A 33 8.38 -16.87 19.96
N LYS A 34 7.45 -17.82 19.97
CA LYS A 34 7.70 -19.26 19.80
C LYS A 34 7.74 -19.71 18.33
N GLU A 35 7.46 -18.78 17.40
CA GLU A 35 7.49 -19.04 15.97
C GLU A 35 8.85 -18.63 15.38
N ARG A 36 9.20 -19.20 14.26
CA ARG A 36 10.50 -18.95 13.60
C ARG A 36 10.51 -17.65 12.78
N TYR A 37 9.95 -16.57 13.34
CA TYR A 37 10.03 -15.22 12.76
C TYR A 37 11.20 -14.45 13.37
N SER A 38 11.83 -13.58 12.56
CA SER A 38 12.82 -12.64 13.08
C SER A 38 12.16 -11.67 14.07
N ILE A 39 12.92 -11.11 15.00
CA ILE A 39 12.43 -10.13 15.96
C ILE A 39 11.82 -8.91 15.26
N VAL A 40 12.46 -8.47 14.17
CA VAL A 40 11.95 -7.38 13.31
C VAL A 40 10.55 -7.70 12.81
N MET A 41 10.33 -8.91 12.29
CA MET A 41 9.01 -9.32 11.79
C MET A 41 7.96 -9.42 12.89
N GLN A 42 8.36 -9.83 14.11
CA GLN A 42 7.44 -9.90 15.25
C GLN A 42 6.93 -8.52 15.66
N TYR A 43 7.81 -7.51 15.69
CA TYR A 43 7.43 -6.13 15.96
C TYR A 43 6.67 -5.50 14.79
N LEU A 44 7.06 -5.80 13.56
CA LEU A 44 6.36 -5.31 12.35
C LEU A 44 4.91 -5.80 12.30
N VAL A 45 4.67 -7.10 12.47
CA VAL A 45 3.31 -7.66 12.53
C VAL A 45 2.53 -7.09 13.70
N GLY A 46 3.20 -6.88 14.84
CA GLY A 46 2.61 -6.22 16.00
C GLY A 46 2.23 -4.77 15.73
N SER A 47 3.07 -4.01 15.05
CA SER A 47 2.76 -2.61 14.69
C SER A 47 1.55 -2.53 13.75
N VAL A 48 1.46 -3.44 12.77
CA VAL A 48 0.29 -3.56 11.89
C VAL A 48 -0.97 -3.89 12.71
N ALA A 49 -0.89 -4.82 13.65
CA ALA A 49 -2.02 -5.14 14.52
C ALA A 49 -2.45 -3.93 15.38
N GLY A 50 -1.50 -3.12 15.86
CA GLY A 50 -1.78 -1.88 16.59
C GLY A 50 -2.48 -0.83 15.72
N VAL A 51 -2.01 -0.61 14.49
CA VAL A 51 -2.66 0.32 13.55
C VAL A 51 -4.05 -0.17 13.16
N LEU A 52 -4.23 -1.47 12.88
CA LEU A 52 -5.55 -2.05 12.62
C LEU A 52 -6.50 -1.87 13.79
N ALA A 53 -6.03 -2.06 15.03
CA ALA A 53 -6.83 -1.83 16.21
C ALA A 53 -7.21 -0.34 16.37
N LEU A 54 -6.27 0.57 16.09
CA LEU A 54 -6.53 2.01 16.11
C LEU A 54 -7.54 2.44 15.04
N GLN A 55 -7.54 1.80 13.87
CA GLN A 55 -8.50 2.07 12.80
C GLN A 55 -9.90 1.51 13.12
N TRP A 56 -9.97 0.29 13.64
CA TRP A 56 -11.23 -0.43 13.76
C TRP A 56 -11.92 -0.33 15.11
N PHE A 57 -11.17 -0.28 16.23
CA PHE A 57 -11.83 -0.33 17.55
C PHE A 57 -12.65 0.92 17.87
N PRO A 58 -12.18 2.16 17.58
CA PRO A 58 -13.03 3.32 17.74
C PRO A 58 -14.31 3.23 16.92
N LEU A 59 -14.22 2.74 15.67
CA LEU A 59 -15.39 2.63 14.78
C LEU A 59 -16.38 1.55 15.23
N LEU A 60 -15.90 0.44 15.80
CA LEU A 60 -16.79 -0.57 16.36
C LEU A 60 -17.67 0.00 17.51
N PHE A 61 -17.09 0.86 18.34
CA PHE A 61 -17.86 1.55 19.38
C PHE A 61 -18.64 2.74 18.85
N ALA A 62 -18.22 3.34 17.73
CA ALA A 62 -18.92 4.46 17.12
C ALA A 62 -20.32 4.10 16.60
N PHE A 63 -20.59 2.83 16.25
CA PHE A 63 -21.94 2.37 15.92
C PHE A 63 -22.95 2.57 17.08
N ALA A 64 -22.49 2.57 18.33
CA ALA A 64 -23.34 2.75 19.50
C ALA A 64 -23.19 4.13 20.17
N PHE A 65 -22.05 4.77 20.03
CA PHE A 65 -21.67 5.99 20.75
C PHE A 65 -21.23 7.13 19.82
N ASN A 66 -21.49 7.01 18.52
CA ASN A 66 -20.97 7.92 17.52
C ASN A 66 -19.43 8.02 17.55
N PHE A 67 -18.81 8.85 16.71
CA PHE A 67 -17.35 9.04 16.69
C PHE A 67 -16.90 9.94 17.85
N SER A 68 -17.28 9.58 19.06
CA SER A 68 -17.11 10.38 20.26
C SER A 68 -15.88 9.96 21.10
N MET A 69 -15.51 10.80 22.07
CA MET A 69 -14.47 10.48 23.05
C MET A 69 -14.78 9.19 23.81
N THR A 70 -16.06 8.90 24.09
CA THR A 70 -16.50 7.67 24.73
C THR A 70 -16.12 6.42 23.91
N ALA A 71 -16.36 6.46 22.60
CA ALA A 71 -15.97 5.36 21.70
C ALA A 71 -14.45 5.12 21.71
N HIS A 72 -13.65 6.19 21.77
CA HIS A 72 -12.18 6.11 21.81
C HIS A 72 -11.65 5.57 23.14
N VAL A 73 -12.25 5.96 24.26
CA VAL A 73 -11.90 5.40 25.58
C VAL A 73 -12.23 3.90 25.65
N LEU A 74 -13.41 3.50 25.16
CA LEU A 74 -13.79 2.08 25.09
C LEU A 74 -12.87 1.28 24.17
N ALA A 75 -12.45 1.86 23.05
CA ALA A 75 -11.47 1.28 22.14
C ALA A 75 -10.11 1.04 22.83
N LEU A 76 -9.64 1.99 23.60
CA LEU A 76 -8.41 1.87 24.38
C LEU A 76 -8.55 0.79 25.46
N LEU A 77 -9.66 0.77 26.19
CA LEU A 77 -9.94 -0.28 27.19
C LEU A 77 -9.94 -1.66 26.55
N LEU A 78 -10.60 -1.85 25.38
CA LEU A 78 -10.57 -3.11 24.63
C LEU A 78 -9.14 -3.51 24.28
N GLN A 79 -8.32 -2.56 23.81
CA GLN A 79 -6.93 -2.82 23.48
C GLN A 79 -6.12 -3.27 24.70
N VAL A 80 -6.33 -2.63 25.86
CA VAL A 80 -5.68 -3.00 27.14
C VAL A 80 -6.11 -4.41 27.56
N VAL A 81 -7.42 -4.72 27.50
CA VAL A 81 -7.95 -6.05 27.81
C VAL A 81 -7.30 -7.12 26.92
N LEU A 82 -7.19 -6.86 25.61
CA LEU A 82 -6.51 -7.79 24.69
C LEU A 82 -5.04 -7.99 25.06
N CYS A 83 -4.33 -6.92 25.45
CA CYS A 83 -2.95 -7.02 25.93
C CYS A 83 -2.81 -7.89 27.16
N VAL A 84 -3.71 -7.72 28.14
CA VAL A 84 -3.73 -8.52 29.38
C VAL A 84 -4.04 -9.98 29.07
N LEU A 85 -5.06 -10.26 28.26
CA LEU A 85 -5.43 -11.62 27.85
C LEU A 85 -4.30 -12.33 27.09
N VAL A 86 -3.67 -11.65 26.14
CA VAL A 86 -2.52 -12.19 25.41
C VAL A 86 -1.31 -12.38 26.34
N GLY A 87 -1.05 -11.46 27.23
CA GLY A 87 0.00 -11.55 28.24
C GLY A 87 -0.19 -12.75 29.17
N TRP A 88 -1.43 -12.95 29.65
CA TRP A 88 -1.80 -14.06 30.51
C TRP A 88 -1.77 -15.42 29.80
N ARG A 89 -2.33 -15.49 28.58
CA ARG A 89 -2.43 -16.74 27.80
C ARG A 89 -1.11 -17.17 27.17
N CYS A 90 -0.29 -16.21 26.74
CA CYS A 90 0.97 -16.45 26.08
C CYS A 90 2.13 -16.27 27.05
N HIS A 91 2.36 -17.29 27.91
CA HIS A 91 3.58 -17.36 28.73
C HIS A 91 4.78 -17.61 27.79
N CYS A 92 5.36 -16.54 27.26
CA CYS A 92 6.74 -16.56 26.85
C CYS A 92 7.55 -16.44 28.13
N SER A 93 8.20 -17.54 28.55
CA SER A 93 9.21 -17.44 29.60
C SER A 93 10.13 -16.30 29.24
N GLU A 94 10.14 -15.33 30.10
CA GLU A 94 10.98 -14.16 30.22
C GLU A 94 11.73 -13.68 28.97
N PHE A 95 11.69 -12.39 28.83
CA PHE A 95 12.59 -11.55 28.11
C PHE A 95 14.05 -11.94 28.38
N SER A 96 14.43 -13.12 27.90
CA SER A 96 15.80 -13.53 27.84
C SER A 96 16.42 -12.78 26.66
N LEU A 97 16.78 -11.51 26.89
CA LEU A 97 17.81 -10.79 26.15
C LEU A 97 19.08 -11.63 25.99
N GLN A 98 19.22 -12.71 26.77
CA GLN A 98 20.33 -13.65 26.75
C GLN A 98 20.30 -14.65 25.58
N GLN A 99 19.14 -14.97 24.99
CA GLN A 99 19.11 -15.91 23.86
C GLN A 99 19.25 -15.24 22.47
N HIS A 100 19.09 -13.94 22.39
CA HIS A 100 19.58 -13.12 21.30
C HIS A 100 20.26 -11.91 21.94
N PRO A 101 21.54 -12.03 22.26
CA PRO A 101 22.26 -10.89 22.76
C PRO A 101 22.18 -9.80 21.68
N TYR A 102 21.39 -8.77 21.90
CA TYR A 102 21.64 -7.44 21.33
C TYR A 102 22.97 -7.00 21.93
N ARG A 103 23.93 -7.45 21.37
CA ARG A 103 25.34 -7.44 21.47
C ARG A 103 25.81 -6.00 21.34
N LYS A 104 26.87 -5.71 22.01
CA LYS A 104 27.67 -4.48 22.09
C LYS A 104 27.68 -3.66 20.80
N VAL A 105 27.91 -2.36 20.87
CA VAL A 105 28.00 -1.37 19.76
C VAL A 105 28.77 -1.87 18.50
N THR A 106 29.69 -2.82 18.67
CA THR A 106 30.37 -3.54 17.57
C THR A 106 29.44 -4.32 16.64
N GLU A 107 28.21 -4.63 17.05
CA GLU A 107 27.28 -5.43 16.24
C GLU A 107 26.31 -4.60 15.41
N TRP A 108 26.04 -3.36 15.79
CA TRP A 108 25.37 -2.43 14.90
C TRP A 108 26.18 -2.20 13.63
N LYS A 109 27.51 -2.04 13.74
CA LYS A 109 28.40 -1.94 12.57
C LYS A 109 28.31 -3.20 11.69
N ARG A 110 28.17 -4.37 12.29
CA ARG A 110 27.99 -5.62 11.55
C ARG A 110 26.64 -5.70 10.89
N LEU A 111 25.56 -5.29 11.59
CA LEU A 111 24.20 -5.26 11.04
C LEU A 111 24.12 -4.38 9.78
N PHE A 112 24.65 -3.16 9.83
CA PHE A 112 24.68 -2.26 8.68
C PHE A 112 25.57 -2.80 7.56
N ARG A 113 26.72 -3.38 7.86
CA ARG A 113 27.60 -4.00 6.87
C ARG A 113 26.96 -5.21 6.18
N GLU A 114 26.17 -6.01 6.92
CA GLU A 114 25.49 -7.21 6.38
C GLU A 114 24.17 -6.86 5.68
N ASN A 115 23.61 -5.68 5.96
CA ASN A 115 22.34 -5.22 5.38
C ASN A 115 22.40 -3.72 5.04
N PRO A 116 23.14 -3.33 4.00
CA PRO A 116 23.31 -1.93 3.62
C PRO A 116 21.99 -1.25 3.24
N VAL A 117 20.93 -2.00 2.93
CA VAL A 117 19.59 -1.50 2.66
C VAL A 117 19.04 -0.61 3.79
N TRP A 118 19.47 -0.83 5.05
CA TRP A 118 19.05 0.00 6.19
C TRP A 118 19.47 1.48 6.06
N ILE A 119 20.62 1.72 5.40
CA ILE A 119 21.08 3.08 5.11
C ILE A 119 20.16 3.74 4.09
N LEU A 120 19.83 3.01 3.01
CA LEU A 120 18.89 3.52 1.98
C LEU A 120 17.52 3.78 2.58
N MET A 121 17.02 2.89 3.44
CA MET A 121 15.75 3.08 4.15
C MET A 121 15.79 4.34 5.00
N ALA A 122 16.86 4.57 5.75
CA ALA A 122 17.00 5.76 6.59
C ALA A 122 17.05 7.06 5.76
N VAL A 123 17.80 7.07 4.65
CA VAL A 123 17.87 8.22 3.74
C VAL A 123 16.50 8.50 3.10
N THR A 124 15.83 7.45 2.58
CA THR A 124 14.51 7.59 1.96
C THR A 124 13.45 8.02 3.00
N PHE A 125 13.54 7.51 4.22
CA PHE A 125 12.67 7.92 5.32
C PHE A 125 12.90 9.38 5.72
N ALA A 126 14.17 9.82 5.79
CA ALA A 126 14.49 11.23 6.09
C ALA A 126 13.94 12.17 5.01
N PHE A 127 14.04 11.79 3.73
CA PHE A 127 13.41 12.53 2.62
C PHE A 127 11.88 12.60 2.78
N PHE A 128 11.23 11.49 3.10
CA PHE A 128 9.78 11.44 3.33
C PHE A 128 9.37 12.33 4.52
N CYS A 129 10.13 12.29 5.62
CA CYS A 129 9.91 13.17 6.77
C CYS A 129 10.05 14.64 6.38
N TYR A 130 11.05 14.99 5.57
CA TYR A 130 11.25 16.34 5.08
C TYR A 130 10.06 16.81 4.26
N CYS A 131 9.63 16.04 3.24
CA CYS A 131 8.48 16.41 2.42
C CYS A 131 7.20 16.58 3.26
N LEU A 132 6.88 15.64 4.16
CA LEU A 132 5.71 15.80 5.03
C LEU A 132 5.82 17.00 5.97
N TYR A 133 7.03 17.30 6.47
CA TYR A 133 7.23 18.44 7.36
C TYR A 133 7.10 19.78 6.62
N THR A 134 7.57 19.89 5.39
CA THR A 134 7.59 21.14 4.62
C THR A 134 6.37 21.31 3.70
N HIS A 135 5.60 20.24 3.41
CA HIS A 135 4.55 20.25 2.39
C HIS A 135 3.15 19.90 2.93
N THR A 136 2.95 19.99 4.24
CA THR A 136 1.63 19.73 4.85
C THR A 136 1.13 20.96 5.58
N ILE A 137 0.28 21.78 4.92
CA ILE A 137 -0.32 23.03 5.47
C ILE A 137 0.64 23.82 6.36
N VAL A 138 1.77 24.20 5.78
CA VAL A 138 2.80 24.96 6.51
C VAL A 138 2.35 26.41 6.59
N GLY A 139 2.18 26.93 7.82
CA GLY A 139 1.86 28.34 8.04
C GLY A 139 3.08 29.24 7.79
N ASN A 140 2.90 30.29 6.98
CA ASN A 140 3.89 31.33 6.73
C ASN A 140 3.71 32.51 7.71
N ALA A 141 4.67 33.41 7.71
CA ALA A 141 4.69 34.58 8.60
C ALA A 141 3.53 35.58 8.35
N ASP A 142 3.00 35.63 7.14
CA ASP A 142 1.81 36.43 6.76
C ASP A 142 0.49 35.82 7.20
N GLY A 143 0.50 34.52 7.57
CA GLY A 143 -0.66 33.74 7.96
C GLY A 143 -1.25 32.88 6.84
N SER A 144 -0.65 32.88 5.63
CA SER A 144 -0.99 31.96 4.56
C SER A 144 -0.57 30.53 4.88
N MET A 145 -1.18 29.55 4.21
CA MET A 145 -0.80 28.13 4.31
C MET A 145 -0.27 27.60 2.98
N HIS A 146 0.85 26.92 3.06
CA HIS A 146 1.60 26.40 1.91
C HIS A 146 1.68 24.88 1.89
N THR A 147 1.90 24.33 0.70
CA THR A 147 2.00 22.90 0.42
C THR A 147 3.00 22.62 -0.70
N GLY A 148 3.40 21.37 -0.89
CA GLY A 148 4.20 20.92 -2.03
C GLY A 148 3.35 20.48 -3.21
N GLN A 149 4.00 20.13 -4.32
CA GLN A 149 3.32 19.66 -5.53
C GLN A 149 2.51 18.40 -5.27
N SER A 150 3.12 17.39 -4.63
CA SER A 150 2.47 16.10 -4.39
C SER A 150 1.25 16.18 -3.48
N THR A 151 1.24 17.11 -2.54
CA THR A 151 0.15 17.27 -1.57
C THR A 151 -0.91 18.27 -2.01
N TYR A 152 -0.68 19.03 -3.08
CA TYR A 152 -1.58 20.10 -3.53
C TYR A 152 -3.00 19.62 -3.86
N GLY A 153 -3.13 18.45 -4.50
CA GLY A 153 -4.43 17.90 -4.93
C GLY A 153 -5.19 17.16 -3.81
N ASP A 154 -4.82 15.92 -3.55
CA ASP A 154 -5.62 14.98 -2.74
C ASP A 154 -5.69 15.35 -1.25
N MET A 155 -4.76 16.15 -0.74
CA MET A 155 -4.68 16.49 0.69
C MET A 155 -5.94 17.20 1.20
N ASN A 156 -6.53 18.09 0.40
CA ASN A 156 -7.74 18.84 0.79
C ASN A 156 -8.93 17.93 1.05
N MET A 157 -9.13 16.96 0.17
CA MET A 157 -10.17 15.94 0.34
C MET A 157 -9.95 15.13 1.63
N HIS A 158 -8.74 14.67 1.88
CA HIS A 158 -8.43 13.94 3.11
C HIS A 158 -8.65 14.78 4.36
N PHE A 159 -8.26 16.05 4.33
CA PHE A 159 -8.51 16.96 5.46
C PHE A 159 -10.00 17.19 5.69
N SER A 160 -10.78 17.37 4.62
CA SER A 160 -12.24 17.53 4.74
C SER A 160 -12.88 16.31 5.43
N PHE A 161 -12.43 15.10 5.13
CA PHE A 161 -12.89 13.90 5.83
C PHE A 161 -12.39 13.84 7.28
N ILE A 162 -11.13 14.19 7.53
CA ILE A 162 -10.55 14.18 8.89
C ILE A 162 -11.29 15.14 9.81
N THR A 163 -11.49 16.36 9.35
CA THR A 163 -12.12 17.43 10.15
C THR A 163 -13.61 17.21 10.32
N SER A 164 -14.33 16.79 9.28
CA SER A 164 -15.77 16.52 9.37
C SER A 164 -16.07 15.33 10.29
N ILE A 165 -15.37 14.20 10.16
CA ILE A 165 -15.54 13.03 11.03
C ILE A 165 -15.30 13.41 12.50
N ALA A 166 -14.26 14.22 12.78
CA ALA A 166 -13.91 14.60 14.14
C ALA A 166 -14.85 15.65 14.73
N ASN A 167 -15.31 16.63 13.93
CA ASN A 167 -16.13 17.75 14.41
C ASN A 167 -17.62 17.39 14.48
N GLN A 168 -18.15 16.73 13.43
CA GLN A 168 -19.56 16.31 13.39
C GLN A 168 -19.81 15.08 14.30
N GLN A 169 -18.80 14.28 14.54
CA GLN A 169 -18.85 13.09 15.42
C GLN A 169 -19.96 12.09 15.11
N THR A 170 -20.54 12.10 13.90
CA THR A 170 -21.52 11.11 13.45
C THR A 170 -20.88 9.81 13.02
N PHE A 171 -21.66 8.73 13.08
CA PHE A 171 -21.26 7.46 12.51
C PHE A 171 -22.46 6.63 12.04
N PRO A 172 -22.48 6.11 10.80
CA PRO A 172 -21.48 6.29 9.73
C PRO A 172 -21.27 7.75 9.33
N PRO A 173 -20.05 8.17 8.94
CA PRO A 173 -19.81 9.55 8.57
C PRO A 173 -20.52 9.91 7.25
N GLU A 174 -20.94 11.15 7.14
CA GLU A 174 -21.46 11.71 5.91
C GLU A 174 -20.33 12.27 5.02
N TYR A 175 -20.65 12.44 3.76
CA TYR A 175 -19.75 13.01 2.77
C TYR A 175 -19.82 14.54 2.83
N SER A 176 -18.92 15.18 3.56
CA SER A 176 -18.95 16.64 3.81
C SER A 176 -18.86 17.50 2.54
N LEU A 177 -18.36 16.92 1.43
CA LEU A 177 -18.29 17.60 0.12
C LEU A 177 -19.54 17.39 -0.74
N LEU A 178 -20.53 16.62 -0.29
CA LEU A 178 -21.82 16.40 -0.91
C LEU A 178 -22.81 15.85 0.13
N PRO A 179 -23.43 16.71 0.97
CA PRO A 179 -24.31 16.30 2.05
C PRO A 179 -25.46 15.41 1.58
N GLY A 180 -25.99 14.61 2.50
CA GLY A 180 -27.02 13.60 2.20
C GLY A 180 -26.47 12.31 1.61
N HIS A 181 -25.16 12.22 1.37
CA HIS A 181 -24.48 11.01 0.92
C HIS A 181 -23.61 10.43 2.02
N LYS A 182 -23.65 9.10 2.14
CA LYS A 182 -22.77 8.37 3.06
C LYS A 182 -21.33 8.38 2.52
N LEU A 183 -20.35 8.64 3.39
CA LEU A 183 -18.94 8.55 3.03
C LEU A 183 -18.57 7.11 2.68
N SER A 184 -18.51 6.80 1.40
CA SER A 184 -18.20 5.45 0.88
C SER A 184 -16.76 5.29 0.41
N TYR A 185 -15.99 6.37 0.32
CA TYR A 185 -14.54 6.33 0.10
C TYR A 185 -13.82 5.53 1.20
N PRO A 186 -12.70 4.82 0.94
CA PRO A 186 -11.94 4.12 1.96
C PRO A 186 -11.32 5.08 3.00
N PHE A 187 -12.11 5.50 3.99
CA PHE A 187 -11.78 6.57 4.94
C PHE A 187 -11.03 6.11 6.21
N LEU A 188 -10.73 4.83 6.35
CA LEU A 188 -10.07 4.34 7.59
C LEU A 188 -8.65 4.90 7.80
N CYS A 189 -7.97 5.31 6.73
CA CYS A 189 -6.72 6.06 6.87
C CYS A 189 -6.94 7.45 7.48
N ASP A 190 -8.08 8.09 7.19
CA ASP A 190 -8.44 9.41 7.67
C ASP A 190 -9.02 9.36 9.08
N SER A 191 -9.82 8.33 9.42
CA SER A 191 -10.35 8.13 10.78
C SER A 191 -9.27 8.04 11.86
N VAL A 192 -8.07 7.53 11.53
CA VAL A 192 -6.91 7.57 12.45
C VAL A 192 -6.54 9.01 12.78
N SER A 193 -6.47 9.87 11.76
CA SER A 193 -6.17 11.29 11.96
C SER A 193 -7.32 12.03 12.63
N SER A 194 -8.58 11.69 12.30
CA SER A 194 -9.75 12.19 13.01
C SER A 194 -9.71 11.87 14.51
N SER A 195 -9.27 10.64 14.87
CA SER A 195 -9.05 10.26 16.27
C SER A 195 -8.02 11.13 16.97
N LEU A 196 -6.88 11.41 16.29
CA LEU A 196 -5.83 12.25 16.86
C LEU A 196 -6.25 13.73 16.95
N TYR A 197 -6.99 14.21 15.95
CA TYR A 197 -7.54 15.55 15.92
C TYR A 197 -8.60 15.74 17.03
N LEU A 198 -9.48 14.78 17.24
CA LEU A 198 -10.44 14.74 18.33
C LEU A 198 -9.75 14.77 19.71
N MET A 199 -8.54 14.18 19.84
CA MET A 199 -7.70 14.26 21.05
C MET A 199 -7.05 15.64 21.24
N GLY A 200 -7.21 16.56 20.31
CA GLY A 200 -6.67 17.92 20.37
C GLY A 200 -5.31 18.12 19.68
N ALA A 201 -4.86 17.21 18.84
CA ALA A 201 -3.72 17.47 17.96
C ALA A 201 -4.08 18.55 16.94
N SER A 202 -3.09 19.35 16.50
CA SER A 202 -3.28 20.16 15.29
C SER A 202 -3.56 19.27 14.09
N LEU A 203 -4.31 19.79 13.11
CA LEU A 203 -4.65 19.06 11.88
C LEU A 203 -3.39 18.51 11.18
N ARG A 204 -2.34 19.33 11.12
CA ARG A 204 -1.03 18.94 10.58
C ARG A 204 -0.40 17.75 11.32
N LEU A 205 -0.36 17.79 12.67
CA LEU A 205 0.19 16.69 13.47
C LEU A 205 -0.64 15.42 13.31
N ALA A 206 -1.96 15.54 13.33
CA ALA A 206 -2.89 14.43 13.18
C ALA A 206 -2.74 13.76 11.81
N TYR A 207 -2.40 14.52 10.76
CA TYR A 207 -2.14 13.99 9.41
C TYR A 207 -0.77 13.32 9.29
N VAL A 208 0.30 14.01 9.70
CA VAL A 208 1.69 13.60 9.46
C VAL A 208 2.08 12.39 10.32
N LEU A 209 1.73 12.38 11.61
CA LEU A 209 2.19 11.35 12.55
C LEU A 209 1.84 9.91 12.12
N PRO A 210 0.60 9.59 11.73
CA PRO A 210 0.26 8.24 11.27
C PRO A 210 0.97 7.87 9.95
N MET A 211 1.20 8.82 9.05
CA MET A 211 1.90 8.56 7.79
C MET A 211 3.37 8.16 8.01
N LEU A 212 4.05 8.75 9.02
CA LEU A 212 5.40 8.35 9.38
C LEU A 212 5.46 6.89 9.89
N GLY A 213 4.45 6.46 10.62
CA GLY A 213 4.32 5.05 11.02
C GLY A 213 4.06 4.13 9.83
N ALA A 214 3.15 4.52 8.95
CA ALA A 214 2.75 3.74 7.79
C ALA A 214 3.92 3.53 6.80
N ILE A 215 4.71 4.58 6.48
CA ILE A 215 5.86 4.44 5.58
C ILE A 215 6.92 3.48 6.12
N LEU A 216 7.16 3.48 7.44
CA LEU A 216 8.07 2.52 8.06
C LEU A 216 7.55 1.08 7.91
N GLN A 217 6.23 0.86 8.03
CA GLN A 217 5.62 -0.45 7.81
C GLN A 217 5.75 -0.89 6.34
N VAL A 218 5.55 0.01 5.38
CA VAL A 218 5.78 -0.24 3.94
C VAL A 218 7.22 -0.67 3.71
N PHE A 219 8.19 0.11 4.18
CA PHE A 219 9.60 -0.14 4.00
C PHE A 219 10.04 -1.47 4.60
N MET A 220 9.65 -1.72 5.84
CA MET A 220 9.99 -2.95 6.53
C MET A 220 9.28 -4.17 5.95
N GLY A 221 8.02 -4.01 5.53
CA GLY A 221 7.25 -5.05 4.86
C GLY A 221 7.87 -5.48 3.54
N PHE A 222 8.21 -4.52 2.67
CA PHE A 222 8.92 -4.76 1.42
C PHE A 222 10.24 -5.50 1.65
N TYR A 223 11.09 -4.97 2.55
CA TYR A 223 12.36 -5.62 2.89
C TYR A 223 12.18 -7.05 3.38
N CYS A 224 11.27 -7.28 4.31
CA CYS A 224 11.02 -8.61 4.86
C CYS A 224 10.51 -9.58 3.80
N LEU A 225 9.63 -9.16 2.90
CA LEU A 225 9.13 -9.98 1.81
C LEU A 225 10.25 -10.44 0.89
N ILE A 226 11.03 -9.50 0.36
CA ILE A 226 12.15 -9.80 -0.55
C ILE A 226 13.22 -10.65 0.16
N LYS A 227 13.51 -10.33 1.42
CA LYS A 227 14.50 -11.10 2.22
C LYS A 227 14.04 -12.53 2.50
N TYR A 228 12.76 -12.76 2.77
CA TYR A 228 12.23 -14.12 2.97
C TYR A 228 12.17 -14.90 1.66
N TRP A 229 11.84 -14.24 0.56
CA TRP A 229 11.72 -14.87 -0.73
C TRP A 229 13.09 -15.34 -1.26
N PHE A 230 14.08 -14.45 -1.32
CA PHE A 230 15.38 -14.73 -1.93
C PHE A 230 16.46 -15.14 -0.92
N GLY A 231 16.34 -14.81 0.36
CA GLY A 231 17.29 -15.11 1.39
C GLY A 231 18.59 -14.27 1.37
N ARG A 232 18.69 -13.28 0.47
CA ARG A 232 19.88 -12.46 0.20
C ARG A 232 19.66 -10.98 0.50
N SER A 233 20.59 -10.33 1.21
CA SER A 233 20.51 -8.90 1.50
C SER A 233 20.80 -8.04 0.27
N VAL A 234 21.68 -8.50 -0.62
CA VAL A 234 22.02 -7.79 -1.87
C VAL A 234 20.79 -7.71 -2.81
N THR A 235 20.06 -8.83 -2.94
CA THR A 235 18.81 -8.82 -3.73
C THR A 235 17.80 -7.84 -3.14
N ALA A 236 17.69 -7.76 -1.80
CA ALA A 236 16.79 -6.79 -1.16
C ALA A 236 17.24 -5.33 -1.36
N LEU A 237 18.57 -5.07 -1.36
CA LEU A 237 19.13 -3.76 -1.65
C LEU A 237 18.81 -3.31 -3.09
N ILE A 238 19.07 -4.17 -4.07
CA ILE A 238 18.82 -3.87 -5.48
C ILE A 238 17.31 -3.71 -5.73
N ALA A 239 16.48 -4.60 -5.22
CA ALA A 239 15.02 -4.49 -5.34
C ALA A 239 14.48 -3.18 -4.73
N TRP A 240 15.09 -2.73 -3.62
CA TRP A 240 14.77 -1.45 -2.99
C TRP A 240 14.99 -0.27 -3.94
N ILE A 241 16.17 -0.19 -4.57
CA ILE A 241 16.52 0.86 -5.54
C ILE A 241 15.55 0.80 -6.72
N LEU A 242 15.32 -0.40 -7.29
CA LEU A 242 14.45 -0.61 -8.44
C LEU A 242 12.97 -0.30 -8.14
N PHE A 243 12.53 -0.32 -6.91
CA PHE A 243 11.15 -0.03 -6.54
C PHE A 243 10.95 1.42 -6.08
N PHE A 244 11.76 1.90 -5.11
CA PHE A 244 11.53 3.20 -4.47
C PHE A 244 12.25 4.36 -5.18
N TRP A 245 13.33 4.11 -5.93
CA TRP A 245 14.11 5.16 -6.57
C TRP A 245 14.03 5.15 -8.10
N ASN A 246 13.53 4.08 -8.70
CA ASN A 246 13.37 4.00 -10.15
C ASN A 246 12.36 5.05 -10.65
N GLY A 247 12.59 5.54 -11.86
CA GLY A 247 11.70 6.47 -12.57
C GLY A 247 11.63 6.21 -14.08
N GLY A 248 12.05 5.01 -14.52
CA GLY A 248 12.08 4.69 -15.95
C GLY A 248 13.13 5.47 -16.74
N LEU A 249 12.89 5.65 -18.03
CA LEU A 249 13.81 6.31 -18.96
C LEU A 249 13.37 7.73 -19.34
N GLY A 250 12.45 8.34 -18.58
CA GLY A 250 11.89 9.64 -18.94
C GLY A 250 12.90 10.80 -18.97
N PHE A 251 14.00 10.68 -18.21
CA PHE A 251 15.07 11.70 -18.22
C PHE A 251 15.63 11.99 -19.61
N VAL A 252 15.54 11.03 -20.56
CA VAL A 252 16.05 11.23 -21.94
C VAL A 252 15.30 12.30 -22.72
N TYR A 253 14.11 12.69 -22.29
CA TYR A 253 13.32 13.76 -22.91
C TYR A 253 13.68 15.17 -22.40
N PHE A 254 14.50 15.24 -21.37
CA PHE A 254 15.00 16.49 -20.77
C PHE A 254 16.47 16.67 -21.14
N ASP A 255 16.73 16.85 -22.43
CA ASP A 255 18.04 16.79 -23.09
C ASP A 255 18.81 18.12 -23.13
N ASN A 256 18.23 19.21 -22.62
CA ASN A 256 18.85 20.51 -22.54
C ASN A 256 18.53 21.23 -21.22
N ALA A 257 19.29 22.31 -20.94
CA ALA A 257 19.17 23.03 -19.67
C ALA A 257 17.79 23.66 -19.45
N GLU A 258 17.13 24.15 -20.51
CA GLU A 258 15.80 24.72 -20.43
C GLU A 258 14.77 23.68 -20.00
N LYS A 259 14.76 22.50 -20.63
CA LYS A 259 13.85 21.41 -20.27
C LYS A 259 14.13 20.90 -18.85
N VAL A 260 15.41 20.80 -18.46
CA VAL A 260 15.75 20.43 -17.07
C VAL A 260 15.25 21.48 -16.09
N HIS A 261 15.34 22.78 -16.42
CA HIS A 261 14.80 23.86 -15.58
C HIS A 261 13.29 23.72 -15.39
N LYS A 262 12.56 23.38 -16.46
CA LYS A 262 11.10 23.16 -16.42
C LYS A 262 10.67 22.06 -15.43
N ILE A 263 11.51 21.03 -15.22
CA ILE A 263 11.23 20.03 -14.18
C ILE A 263 11.01 20.69 -12.80
N PHE A 264 11.79 21.74 -12.51
CA PHE A 264 11.78 22.37 -11.18
C PHE A 264 10.86 23.59 -11.09
N THR A 265 10.26 24.03 -12.19
CA THR A 265 9.42 25.23 -12.23
C THR A 265 7.99 24.99 -12.70
N GLU A 266 7.75 24.00 -13.58
CA GLU A 266 6.42 23.72 -14.11
C GLU A 266 5.70 22.65 -13.27
N PHE A 267 4.39 22.86 -13.07
CA PHE A 267 3.56 21.96 -12.29
C PHE A 267 3.35 20.63 -13.03
N TYR A 268 3.65 19.50 -12.38
CA TYR A 268 3.55 18.14 -12.89
C TYR A 268 4.28 17.84 -14.21
N MET A 269 5.32 18.61 -14.57
CA MET A 269 6.18 18.30 -15.71
C MET A 269 7.45 17.58 -15.25
N THR A 270 7.35 16.30 -14.95
CA THR A 270 8.48 15.52 -14.40
C THR A 270 8.87 14.35 -15.30
N PRO A 271 10.10 13.82 -15.17
CA PRO A 271 10.55 12.67 -15.97
C PRO A 271 9.77 11.37 -15.69
N THR A 272 8.95 11.31 -14.64
CA THR A 272 8.09 10.16 -14.31
C THR A 272 6.62 10.41 -14.63
N ASN A 273 6.24 11.67 -14.91
CA ASN A 273 4.89 12.06 -15.30
C ASN A 273 4.95 13.16 -16.36
N TYR A 274 5.01 12.77 -17.63
CA TYR A 274 5.05 13.68 -18.77
C TYR A 274 4.10 13.17 -19.86
N LEU A 275 2.88 13.68 -19.87
CA LEU A 275 1.76 13.18 -20.69
C LEU A 275 2.06 13.21 -22.18
N ASP A 276 2.66 14.31 -22.69
CA ASP A 276 3.02 14.47 -24.10
C ASP A 276 4.01 13.43 -24.62
N LYS A 277 4.77 12.82 -23.71
CA LYS A 277 5.72 11.76 -24.00
C LYS A 277 5.22 10.39 -23.53
N ASN A 278 3.96 10.30 -23.11
CA ASN A 278 3.34 9.06 -22.63
C ASN A 278 4.16 8.41 -21.51
N LEU A 279 4.67 9.24 -20.58
CA LEU A 279 5.31 8.83 -19.34
C LEU A 279 4.24 8.84 -18.23
N ARG A 280 3.90 7.65 -17.72
CA ARG A 280 2.77 7.44 -16.82
C ARG A 280 3.16 6.65 -15.56
N TRP A 281 4.37 6.09 -15.52
CA TRP A 281 4.86 5.34 -14.36
C TRP A 281 5.51 6.29 -13.36
N VAL A 282 4.67 6.87 -12.52
CA VAL A 282 5.05 7.92 -11.57
C VAL A 282 6.05 7.46 -10.51
N GLN A 283 6.72 8.40 -9.89
CA GLN A 283 7.66 8.12 -8.82
C GLN A 283 6.93 7.68 -7.54
N VAL A 284 7.28 6.50 -7.01
CA VAL A 284 6.55 5.84 -5.92
C VAL A 284 6.47 6.68 -4.64
N MET A 285 7.53 7.42 -4.28
CA MET A 285 7.56 8.17 -3.02
C MET A 285 6.71 9.42 -3.10
N VAL A 286 6.95 10.27 -4.10
CA VAL A 286 6.37 11.61 -4.18
C VAL A 286 5.03 11.66 -4.92
N ASP A 287 4.79 10.77 -5.88
CA ASP A 287 3.54 10.80 -6.64
C ASP A 287 2.55 9.68 -6.25
N MET A 288 2.95 8.76 -5.33
CA MET A 288 2.07 7.69 -4.88
C MET A 288 1.92 7.67 -3.35
N LEU A 289 3.02 7.61 -2.58
CA LEU A 289 2.93 7.40 -1.14
C LEU A 289 2.69 8.69 -0.34
N ILE A 290 3.11 9.85 -0.84
CA ILE A 290 2.82 11.14 -0.21
C ILE A 290 1.38 11.57 -0.46
N PRO A 291 0.88 11.67 -1.73
CA PRO A 291 -0.47 12.15 -1.99
C PRO A 291 -1.54 11.08 -1.71
N GLN A 292 -1.31 9.85 -2.10
CA GLN A 292 -2.28 8.76 -2.06
C GLN A 292 -2.32 8.09 -0.68
N ARG A 293 -2.92 8.77 0.31
CA ARG A 293 -2.94 8.35 1.71
C ARG A 293 -3.54 6.95 1.90
N ALA A 294 -4.65 6.63 1.26
CA ALA A 294 -5.25 5.30 1.31
C ALA A 294 -4.31 4.21 0.77
N THR A 295 -3.56 4.50 -0.29
CA THR A 295 -2.54 3.60 -0.85
C THR A 295 -1.41 3.35 0.16
N LEU A 296 -0.88 4.40 0.80
CA LEU A 296 0.16 4.29 1.82
C LEU A 296 -0.29 3.36 2.97
N PHE A 297 -1.48 3.58 3.54
CA PHE A 297 -2.01 2.75 4.62
C PHE A 297 -2.35 1.33 4.15
N GLY A 298 -2.85 1.17 2.94
CA GLY A 298 -3.08 -0.14 2.33
C GLY A 298 -1.79 -0.94 2.20
N TRP A 299 -0.71 -0.34 1.71
CA TRP A 299 0.60 -1.00 1.58
C TRP A 299 1.30 -1.20 2.92
N ALA A 300 1.07 -0.33 3.90
CA ALA A 300 1.56 -0.49 5.28
C ALA A 300 1.05 -1.77 5.94
N ILE A 301 -0.11 -2.28 5.50
CA ILE A 301 -0.65 -3.56 5.93
C ILE A 301 -0.28 -4.66 4.94
N LEU A 302 -0.46 -4.44 3.65
CA LEU A 302 -0.29 -5.45 2.59
C LEU A 302 1.14 -6.03 2.57
N PHE A 303 2.19 -5.18 2.54
CA PHE A 303 3.55 -5.68 2.39
C PHE A 303 4.03 -6.49 3.60
N PRO A 304 3.81 -6.04 4.86
CA PRO A 304 4.05 -6.90 6.03
C PRO A 304 3.21 -8.18 6.02
N LEU A 305 1.94 -8.11 5.61
CA LEU A 305 1.05 -9.27 5.52
C LEU A 305 1.55 -10.29 4.49
N LEU A 306 2.01 -9.85 3.31
CA LEU A 306 2.61 -10.73 2.31
C LEU A 306 3.87 -11.42 2.84
N ALA A 307 4.77 -10.69 3.52
CA ALA A 307 5.95 -11.26 4.15
C ALA A 307 5.57 -12.27 5.25
N PHE A 308 4.53 -11.96 6.03
CA PHE A 308 4.01 -12.84 7.08
C PHE A 308 3.38 -14.10 6.49
N LEU A 309 2.51 -13.96 5.48
CA LEU A 309 1.81 -15.05 4.81
C LEU A 309 2.79 -15.98 4.08
N PHE A 310 3.77 -15.42 3.38
CA PHE A 310 4.86 -16.19 2.77
C PHE A 310 5.49 -17.17 3.77
N ARG A 311 5.78 -16.70 4.97
CA ARG A 311 6.35 -17.50 6.03
C ARG A 311 5.32 -18.44 6.67
N ALA A 312 4.04 -18.01 6.80
CA ALA A 312 2.95 -18.82 7.34
C ALA A 312 2.70 -20.06 6.47
N ILE A 313 2.75 -19.92 5.15
CA ILE A 313 2.63 -21.03 4.18
C ILE A 313 3.77 -22.04 4.40
N ALA A 314 4.99 -21.58 4.64
CA ALA A 314 6.12 -22.47 4.93
C ALA A 314 5.98 -23.21 6.28
N VAL A 315 5.46 -22.54 7.32
CA VAL A 315 5.35 -23.06 8.70
C VAL A 315 4.08 -23.89 8.90
N ARG A 316 2.96 -23.54 8.22
CA ARG A 316 1.70 -24.28 8.20
C ARG A 316 1.00 -24.45 9.56
N LYS A 317 1.04 -23.41 10.40
CA LYS A 317 0.34 -23.40 11.68
C LYS A 317 -0.97 -22.64 11.59
N LYS A 318 -2.07 -23.23 12.10
CA LYS A 318 -3.42 -22.66 12.13
C LYS A 318 -3.42 -21.19 12.60
N LYS A 319 -2.78 -20.88 13.73
CA LYS A 319 -2.78 -19.53 14.31
C LYS A 319 -2.21 -18.45 13.38
N LEU A 320 -1.24 -18.80 12.51
CA LEU A 320 -0.66 -17.85 11.58
C LEU A 320 -1.64 -17.48 10.47
N PHE A 321 -2.43 -18.45 9.99
CA PHE A 321 -3.48 -18.21 9.03
C PHE A 321 -4.67 -17.45 9.63
N VAL A 322 -4.96 -17.67 10.92
CA VAL A 322 -5.94 -16.86 11.67
C VAL A 322 -5.50 -15.40 11.70
N MET A 323 -4.26 -15.13 12.13
CA MET A 323 -3.73 -13.75 12.17
C MET A 323 -3.72 -13.10 10.79
N ALA A 324 -3.30 -13.84 9.76
CA ALA A 324 -3.31 -13.34 8.38
C ALA A 324 -4.72 -13.06 7.86
N GLY A 325 -5.69 -13.93 8.15
CA GLY A 325 -7.08 -13.79 7.72
C GLY A 325 -7.77 -12.56 8.33
N VAL A 326 -7.55 -12.31 9.62
CA VAL A 326 -8.06 -11.09 10.29
C VAL A 326 -7.47 -9.83 9.65
N ALA A 327 -6.14 -9.78 9.46
CA ALA A 327 -5.50 -8.62 8.86
C ALA A 327 -5.93 -8.41 7.40
N ALA A 328 -6.08 -9.49 6.62
CA ALA A 328 -6.56 -9.44 5.24
C ALA A 328 -8.01 -8.96 5.14
N GLY A 329 -8.89 -9.47 6.03
CA GLY A 329 -10.29 -9.08 6.06
C GLY A 329 -10.54 -7.63 6.49
N ALA A 330 -9.58 -7.00 7.13
CA ALA A 330 -9.67 -5.60 7.57
C ALA A 330 -9.36 -4.57 6.45
N LEU A 331 -8.86 -5.01 5.29
CA LEU A 331 -8.32 -4.12 4.24
C LEU A 331 -9.35 -3.34 3.40
N PRO A 332 -10.58 -3.83 3.09
CA PRO A 332 -11.43 -3.17 2.09
C PRO A 332 -11.62 -1.67 2.29
N MET A 333 -12.00 -1.24 3.49
CA MET A 333 -12.23 0.18 3.83
C MET A 333 -10.95 0.96 4.16
N ILE A 334 -9.79 0.31 4.14
CA ILE A 334 -8.49 0.97 4.24
C ILE A 334 -7.98 1.27 2.83
N HIS A 335 -8.00 0.26 1.93
CA HIS A 335 -7.62 0.41 0.53
C HIS A 335 -8.10 -0.79 -0.31
N THR A 336 -9.16 -0.59 -1.06
CA THR A 336 -9.82 -1.63 -1.86
C THR A 336 -8.89 -2.29 -2.90
N HIS A 337 -8.02 -1.51 -3.56
CA HIS A 337 -7.06 -2.05 -4.52
C HIS A 337 -6.01 -2.98 -3.87
N SER A 338 -5.58 -2.67 -2.64
CA SER A 338 -4.69 -3.57 -1.88
C SER A 338 -5.41 -4.88 -1.53
N PHE A 339 -6.69 -4.83 -1.22
CA PHE A 339 -7.49 -6.04 -0.96
C PHE A 339 -7.66 -6.89 -2.23
N LEU A 340 -7.95 -6.27 -3.37
CA LEU A 340 -8.05 -6.95 -4.67
C LEU A 340 -6.72 -7.59 -5.07
N ALA A 341 -5.61 -6.86 -4.96
CA ALA A 341 -4.27 -7.37 -5.22
C ALA A 341 -3.92 -8.55 -4.30
N LEU A 342 -4.24 -8.46 -3.00
CA LEU A 342 -4.04 -9.55 -2.05
C LEU A 342 -4.82 -10.81 -2.45
N GLY A 343 -6.06 -10.66 -2.90
CA GLY A 343 -6.90 -11.77 -3.40
C GLY A 343 -6.21 -12.49 -4.55
N MET A 344 -5.72 -11.76 -5.56
CA MET A 344 -4.99 -12.32 -6.70
C MET A 344 -3.70 -13.03 -6.28
N ILE A 345 -2.92 -12.41 -5.39
CA ILE A 345 -1.68 -13.01 -4.85
C ILE A 345 -1.98 -14.30 -4.09
N CYS A 346 -2.99 -14.27 -3.21
CA CYS A 346 -3.39 -15.44 -2.43
C CYS A 346 -3.89 -16.59 -3.31
N ALA A 347 -4.63 -16.31 -4.39
CA ALA A 347 -5.10 -17.30 -5.33
C ALA A 347 -3.93 -18.03 -6.03
N VAL A 348 -2.93 -17.26 -6.51
CA VAL A 348 -1.71 -17.85 -7.11
C VAL A 348 -0.90 -18.63 -6.07
N TRP A 349 -0.69 -18.07 -4.86
CA TRP A 349 0.08 -18.76 -3.82
C TRP A 349 -0.63 -19.99 -3.27
N LEU A 350 -1.98 -19.99 -3.22
CA LEU A 350 -2.76 -21.20 -2.89
C LEU A 350 -2.53 -22.27 -3.96
N LEU A 351 -2.63 -21.93 -5.25
CA LEU A 351 -2.35 -22.86 -6.34
C LEU A 351 -0.95 -23.50 -6.20
N LEU A 352 0.06 -22.69 -5.89
CA LEU A 352 1.42 -23.18 -5.67
C LEU A 352 1.55 -24.07 -4.43
N ASP A 353 0.89 -23.74 -3.32
CA ASP A 353 0.91 -24.59 -2.10
C ASP A 353 0.16 -25.92 -2.31
N LEU A 354 -0.87 -25.96 -3.15
CA LEU A 354 -1.59 -27.19 -3.53
C LEU A 354 -0.75 -28.09 -4.43
N THR A 355 0.06 -27.51 -5.33
CA THR A 355 0.83 -28.26 -6.33
C THR A 355 2.25 -28.61 -5.87
N GLU A 356 2.94 -27.67 -5.22
CA GLU A 356 4.37 -27.76 -4.89
C GLU A 356 4.68 -27.37 -3.43
N ASN A 357 4.49 -28.30 -2.53
CA ASN A 357 4.54 -28.10 -1.06
C ASN A 357 5.83 -27.48 -0.48
N SER A 358 6.94 -27.45 -1.23
CA SER A 358 8.25 -27.01 -0.74
C SER A 358 8.70 -25.64 -1.24
N LEU A 359 7.93 -24.99 -2.12
CA LEU A 359 8.33 -23.73 -2.76
C LEU A 359 8.62 -22.60 -1.77
N PHE A 360 7.82 -22.48 -0.70
CA PHE A 360 7.94 -21.41 0.30
C PHE A 360 9.02 -21.67 1.36
N VAL A 361 9.67 -22.83 1.36
CA VAL A 361 10.73 -23.17 2.32
C VAL A 361 12.08 -22.66 1.81
N THR A 362 12.75 -21.76 2.54
CA THR A 362 14.04 -21.14 2.15
C THR A 362 15.16 -21.40 3.15
N GLY A 363 16.40 -21.46 2.66
CA GLY A 363 17.64 -21.43 3.45
C GLY A 363 17.91 -22.64 4.35
N LYS A 364 18.71 -22.45 5.41
CA LYS A 364 19.10 -23.51 6.39
C LYS A 364 17.88 -24.21 7.02
N ALA A 365 16.69 -23.61 6.98
CA ALA A 365 15.46 -24.25 7.42
C ALA A 365 15.03 -25.43 6.52
N ALA A 366 15.44 -25.46 5.25
CA ALA A 366 15.21 -26.60 4.35
C ALA A 366 16.02 -27.84 4.76
N TYR A 367 17.23 -27.63 5.26
CA TYR A 367 18.10 -28.72 5.77
C TYR A 367 17.57 -29.27 7.09
N GLY A 368 17.16 -28.42 8.02
CA GLY A 368 16.61 -28.85 9.33
C GLY A 368 15.27 -29.60 9.24
N TRP A 369 14.47 -29.34 8.22
CA TRP A 369 13.19 -30.05 8.01
C TRP A 369 13.40 -31.47 7.47
N LYS A 370 14.33 -31.69 6.55
CA LYS A 370 14.67 -33.05 6.07
C LYS A 370 15.22 -33.93 7.19
N ALA A 371 16.03 -33.35 8.07
CA ALA A 371 16.59 -34.09 9.24
C ALA A 371 15.50 -34.44 10.27
N ALA A 372 14.55 -33.54 10.55
CA ALA A 372 13.46 -33.77 11.50
C ALA A 372 12.39 -34.73 11.00
N SER A 373 12.14 -34.79 9.69
CA SER A 373 11.22 -35.77 9.09
C SER A 373 11.85 -37.17 8.94
N ALA A 374 13.16 -37.23 8.73
CA ALA A 374 13.89 -38.49 8.69
C ALA A 374 14.02 -39.14 10.10
N SER A 375 14.20 -38.32 11.14
CA SER A 375 14.32 -38.83 12.53
C SER A 375 12.99 -39.28 13.15
N ARG A 376 11.84 -38.81 12.66
CA ARG A 376 10.50 -39.29 13.10
C ARG A 376 10.05 -40.59 12.42
N GLY A 377 10.71 -41.01 11.34
CA GLY A 377 10.44 -42.28 10.64
C GLY A 377 11.18 -43.48 11.20
N SER A 378 12.26 -43.30 11.95
CA SER A 378 13.14 -44.41 12.42
C SER A 378 12.96 -44.81 13.89
N SER A 379 12.09 -44.12 14.66
CA SER A 379 11.95 -44.35 16.11
C SER A 379 10.76 -45.25 16.50
N ARG A 380 10.23 -46.06 15.57
CA ARG A 380 9.19 -47.05 15.89
C ARG A 380 9.49 -48.41 15.25
N ARG A 381 10.56 -49.04 15.69
CA ARG A 381 10.76 -50.50 15.71
C ARG A 381 12.14 -50.76 16.34
N ASN A 382 12.15 -51.10 17.60
CA ASN A 382 12.82 -52.27 18.17
C ASN A 382 12.67 -52.21 19.70
N GLY A 383 11.84 -53.07 20.18
CA GLY A 383 11.74 -53.39 21.59
C GLY A 383 12.69 -54.51 21.94
N LYS A 384 13.15 -54.46 23.17
CA LYS A 384 13.65 -55.53 24.01
C LYS A 384 14.69 -56.52 23.42
N VAL A 385 15.93 -56.43 23.88
CA VAL A 385 16.66 -57.62 24.39
C VAL A 385 17.59 -57.16 25.53
N THR A 386 17.63 -58.02 26.51
CA THR A 386 18.21 -57.98 27.85
C THR A 386 19.71 -57.86 27.93
N ALA A 387 20.15 -57.40 29.10
CA ALA A 387 21.51 -57.29 29.60
C ALA A 387 22.24 -58.65 29.72
N SER A 388 23.57 -58.60 29.48
CA SER A 388 24.57 -59.11 30.42
C SER A 388 25.98 -59.07 29.79
N GLY A 389 27.00 -58.84 30.59
CA GLY A 389 28.36 -59.36 30.31
C GLY A 389 29.49 -58.31 30.22
N ARG A 390 30.13 -58.13 31.34
CA ARG A 390 31.49 -57.58 31.61
C ARG A 390 32.60 -58.05 30.64
N ARG A 391 33.56 -57.24 30.24
CA ARG A 391 34.96 -57.21 30.69
C ARG A 391 35.89 -56.55 29.64
N ASN A 392 36.74 -55.69 30.19
CA ASN A 392 38.13 -55.34 29.94
C ASN A 392 38.85 -55.81 28.66
N GLY A 393 39.58 -54.88 28.06
CA GLY A 393 40.69 -55.18 27.19
C GLY A 393 41.28 -53.92 26.52
N LYS A 394 42.49 -53.58 27.01
CA LYS A 394 43.36 -52.52 26.52
C LYS A 394 44.05 -52.95 25.19
N VAL A 395 44.60 -51.98 24.47
CA VAL A 395 45.90 -51.95 23.77
C VAL A 395 45.90 -51.88 22.24
N THR A 396 46.47 -50.77 21.76
CA THR A 396 47.43 -50.50 20.68
C THR A 396 47.06 -50.60 19.19
N SER A 397 47.28 -49.45 18.64
CA SER A 397 48.06 -49.07 17.41
C SER A 397 48.10 -49.98 16.19
N SER A 398 47.93 -49.30 15.08
CA SER A 398 48.72 -49.34 13.83
C SER A 398 48.09 -49.99 12.61
N SER A 399 48.27 -49.22 11.57
CA SER A 399 48.63 -49.57 10.19
C SER A 399 47.48 -49.53 9.13
N ARG A 400 47.84 -48.72 8.17
CA ARG A 400 47.32 -48.63 6.80
C ARG A 400 47.11 -49.98 6.13
N ARG A 401 46.04 -50.13 5.36
CA ARG A 401 46.06 -50.71 4.02
C ARG A 401 44.85 -50.35 3.17
N SER A 402 45.18 -49.88 1.99
CA SER A 402 44.31 -49.72 0.84
C SER A 402 43.65 -51.04 0.42
N ALA A 403 42.40 -51.02 0.08
CA ALA A 403 41.82 -52.04 -0.80
C ALA A 403 40.75 -51.40 -1.71
N ASN A 404 41.08 -51.35 -2.96
CA ASN A 404 40.15 -51.22 -4.08
C ASN A 404 39.10 -52.34 -4.03
N VAL A 405 37.82 -52.00 -4.15
CA VAL A 405 36.81 -52.94 -4.64
C VAL A 405 35.92 -52.25 -5.64
N SER A 406 35.83 -52.91 -6.73
CA SER A 406 35.23 -52.68 -8.01
C SER A 406 33.79 -52.17 -8.01
N ALA A 407 33.50 -51.38 -9.03
CA ALA A 407 32.19 -50.98 -9.50
C ALA A 407 31.29 -52.19 -9.85
N SER A 408 30.08 -52.18 -9.35
CA SER A 408 28.95 -52.85 -10.00
C SER A 408 27.93 -51.82 -10.43
N THR A 409 27.89 -51.58 -11.71
CA THR A 409 26.89 -50.83 -12.45
C THR A 409 25.54 -51.49 -12.30
N GLY A 410 24.69 -50.91 -11.47
CA GLY A 410 23.27 -51.19 -11.42
C GLY A 410 22.49 -50.03 -12.08
N ASN A 411 22.17 -50.21 -13.32
CA ASN A 411 21.33 -49.30 -14.11
C ASN A 411 19.90 -49.22 -13.51
N ARG A 412 19.63 -48.17 -12.77
CA ARG A 412 18.26 -47.65 -12.55
C ARG A 412 18.22 -46.20 -12.99
N ARG A 413 18.08 -45.99 -14.31
CA ARG A 413 17.62 -44.75 -14.85
C ARG A 413 16.15 -44.58 -14.43
N GLY A 414 15.94 -43.76 -13.39
CA GLY A 414 14.62 -43.34 -12.98
C GLY A 414 14.10 -42.26 -13.93
N SER A 415 12.91 -42.46 -14.42
CA SER A 415 12.09 -41.56 -15.20
C SER A 415 11.61 -40.28 -14.47
N SER A 416 12.26 -39.90 -13.36
CA SER A 416 11.77 -38.76 -12.52
C SER A 416 12.46 -37.42 -12.82
N SER A 417 13.55 -37.38 -13.60
CA SER A 417 14.27 -36.13 -13.87
C SER A 417 13.78 -35.40 -15.14
N ALA A 418 13.26 -36.13 -16.10
CA ALA A 418 12.74 -35.55 -17.34
C ALA A 418 11.37 -34.90 -17.15
N ASP A 419 10.47 -35.52 -16.34
CA ASP A 419 9.16 -34.95 -16.02
C ASP A 419 9.25 -33.69 -15.14
N ALA A 420 10.23 -33.62 -14.24
CA ALA A 420 10.48 -32.43 -13.40
C ALA A 420 11.02 -31.23 -14.22
N THR A 421 11.82 -31.49 -15.26
CA THR A 421 12.37 -30.44 -16.14
C THR A 421 11.33 -29.91 -17.13
N ALA A 422 10.42 -30.75 -17.64
CA ALA A 422 9.33 -30.34 -18.51
C ALA A 422 8.25 -29.56 -17.75
N SER A 423 7.95 -29.94 -16.49
CA SER A 423 6.97 -29.24 -15.63
C SER A 423 7.38 -27.80 -15.26
N ASP A 424 8.67 -27.46 -15.32
CA ASP A 424 9.18 -26.15 -14.91
C ASP A 424 9.43 -25.20 -16.10
N SER A 425 9.33 -25.67 -17.32
CA SER A 425 9.64 -24.85 -18.51
C SER A 425 8.59 -23.78 -18.79
N TRP A 426 7.31 -24.04 -18.56
CA TRP A 426 6.21 -23.12 -18.87
C TRP A 426 6.31 -21.75 -18.19
N ILE A 427 6.76 -21.71 -16.93
CA ILE A 427 6.86 -20.45 -16.18
C ILE A 427 7.88 -19.49 -16.80
N ARG A 428 8.87 -20.02 -17.52
CA ARG A 428 9.89 -19.21 -18.19
C ARG A 428 9.34 -18.50 -19.42
N TYR A 429 8.34 -19.08 -20.05
CA TYR A 429 7.70 -18.52 -21.26
C TYR A 429 6.43 -17.71 -20.96
N ALA A 430 5.85 -17.84 -19.77
CA ALA A 430 4.59 -17.21 -19.41
C ALA A 430 4.62 -15.68 -19.62
N LEU A 431 5.73 -15.00 -19.25
CA LEU A 431 5.91 -13.57 -19.48
C LEU A 431 5.85 -13.23 -20.98
N TYR A 432 6.59 -13.96 -21.81
CA TYR A 432 6.67 -13.69 -23.25
C TYR A 432 5.34 -13.97 -23.96
N ILE A 433 4.62 -15.01 -23.52
CA ILE A 433 3.27 -15.31 -24.00
C ILE A 433 2.33 -14.15 -23.65
N GLY A 434 2.40 -13.62 -22.42
CA GLY A 434 1.62 -12.46 -21.99
C GLY A 434 1.95 -11.20 -22.81
N LEU A 435 3.23 -10.90 -23.01
CA LEU A 435 3.66 -9.75 -23.81
C LEU A 435 3.23 -9.88 -25.28
N ALA A 436 3.34 -11.08 -25.87
CA ALA A 436 2.86 -11.34 -27.21
C ALA A 436 1.33 -11.18 -27.32
N PHE A 437 0.58 -11.72 -26.34
CA PHE A 437 -0.87 -11.58 -26.27
C PHE A 437 -1.29 -10.10 -26.26
N PHE A 438 -0.75 -9.29 -25.35
CA PHE A 438 -1.10 -7.86 -25.25
C PHE A 438 -0.63 -7.06 -26.47
N SER A 439 0.51 -7.39 -27.06
CA SER A 439 0.97 -6.74 -28.29
C SER A 439 0.04 -7.03 -29.48
N VAL A 440 -0.43 -8.27 -29.63
CA VAL A 440 -1.40 -8.65 -30.66
C VAL A 440 -2.76 -7.99 -30.38
N MET A 441 -3.22 -8.00 -29.12
CA MET A 441 -4.45 -7.32 -28.73
C MET A 441 -4.40 -5.84 -29.04
N GLN A 442 -3.26 -5.17 -28.81
CA GLN A 442 -3.09 -3.76 -29.18
C GLN A 442 -3.17 -3.54 -30.70
N MET A 443 -2.58 -4.42 -31.51
CA MET A 443 -2.70 -4.33 -32.96
C MET A 443 -4.16 -4.45 -33.43
N ILE A 444 -4.91 -5.39 -32.85
CA ILE A 444 -6.32 -5.58 -33.16
C ILE A 444 -7.12 -4.36 -32.69
N ASN A 445 -6.85 -3.86 -31.47
CA ASN A 445 -7.57 -2.75 -30.87
C ASN A 445 -7.44 -1.44 -31.68
N ARG A 446 -6.28 -1.19 -32.29
CA ARG A 446 -6.04 -0.01 -33.14
C ARG A 446 -6.96 0.05 -34.37
N SER A 447 -7.47 -1.08 -34.84
CA SER A 447 -8.33 -1.15 -36.04
C SER A 447 -9.82 -1.09 -35.74
N ASN A 448 -10.26 -1.58 -34.57
CA ASN A 448 -11.69 -1.79 -34.31
C ASN A 448 -12.10 -1.62 -32.84
N GLU A 449 -11.21 -1.10 -31.96
CA GLU A 449 -11.44 -0.91 -30.51
C GLU A 449 -11.92 -2.20 -29.80
N PHE A 450 -11.55 -3.36 -30.32
CA PHE A 450 -12.03 -4.65 -29.84
C PHE A 450 -11.71 -4.88 -28.36
N ALA A 451 -10.49 -4.57 -27.95
CA ALA A 451 -10.05 -4.80 -26.58
C ALA A 451 -10.66 -3.76 -25.61
N ASP A 452 -10.89 -2.53 -26.04
CA ASP A 452 -11.58 -1.51 -25.24
C ASP A 452 -13.06 -1.89 -25.03
N LYS A 453 -13.71 -2.50 -26.02
CA LYS A 453 -15.11 -2.94 -25.92
C LYS A 453 -15.25 -4.24 -25.13
N HIS A 454 -14.31 -5.17 -25.25
CA HIS A 454 -14.44 -6.54 -24.73
C HIS A 454 -13.42 -6.92 -23.65
N GLY A 455 -12.56 -5.98 -23.21
CA GLY A 455 -11.50 -6.26 -22.23
C GLY A 455 -12.02 -6.89 -20.95
N LEU A 456 -13.10 -6.33 -20.37
CA LEU A 456 -13.74 -6.87 -19.17
C LEU A 456 -14.23 -8.33 -19.37
N VAL A 457 -14.82 -8.63 -20.50
CA VAL A 457 -15.29 -10.00 -20.82
C VAL A 457 -14.10 -10.96 -20.93
N ILE A 458 -13.03 -10.54 -21.61
CA ILE A 458 -11.80 -11.32 -21.76
C ILE A 458 -11.17 -11.56 -20.38
N MET A 459 -11.12 -10.53 -19.54
CA MET A 459 -10.62 -10.62 -18.17
C MET A 459 -11.45 -11.61 -17.35
N ILE A 460 -12.78 -11.49 -17.38
CA ILE A 460 -13.69 -12.41 -16.67
C ILE A 460 -13.48 -13.85 -17.11
N ILE A 461 -13.40 -14.10 -18.43
CA ILE A 461 -13.15 -15.45 -18.96
C ILE A 461 -11.79 -15.98 -18.49
N GLY A 462 -10.73 -15.18 -18.57
CA GLY A 462 -9.40 -15.57 -18.12
C GLY A 462 -9.33 -15.88 -16.62
N VAL A 463 -9.95 -15.04 -15.80
CA VAL A 463 -10.05 -15.26 -14.35
C VAL A 463 -10.91 -16.49 -14.04
N ALA A 464 -12.04 -16.69 -14.73
CA ALA A 464 -12.89 -17.86 -14.56
C ALA A 464 -12.13 -19.16 -14.90
N LEU A 465 -11.39 -19.19 -16.00
CA LEU A 465 -10.54 -20.34 -16.38
C LEU A 465 -9.47 -20.60 -15.31
N PHE A 466 -8.84 -19.55 -14.77
CA PHE A 466 -7.88 -19.67 -13.67
C PHE A 466 -8.55 -20.24 -12.40
N VAL A 467 -9.74 -19.77 -12.03
CA VAL A 467 -10.51 -20.27 -10.88
C VAL A 467 -10.93 -21.72 -11.07
N LEU A 468 -11.38 -22.10 -12.28
CA LEU A 468 -11.70 -23.49 -12.62
C LEU A 468 -10.47 -24.39 -12.50
N PHE A 469 -9.32 -23.93 -13.01
CA PHE A 469 -8.06 -24.64 -12.86
C PHE A 469 -7.62 -24.79 -11.39
N LEU A 470 -7.76 -23.72 -10.59
CA LEU A 470 -7.51 -23.76 -9.15
C LEU A 470 -8.46 -24.77 -8.47
N GLY A 471 -9.76 -24.75 -8.81
CA GLY A 471 -10.76 -25.70 -8.32
C GLY A 471 -10.41 -27.15 -8.67
N TYR A 472 -10.00 -27.41 -9.92
CA TYR A 472 -9.53 -28.73 -10.33
C TYR A 472 -8.33 -29.20 -9.49
N LYS A 473 -7.32 -28.34 -9.27
CA LYS A 473 -6.17 -28.66 -8.41
C LYS A 473 -6.57 -28.89 -6.97
N LEU A 474 -7.53 -28.13 -6.47
CA LEU A 474 -8.11 -28.30 -5.13
C LEU A 474 -8.76 -29.66 -4.99
N VAL A 475 -9.63 -30.07 -5.91
CA VAL A 475 -10.29 -31.40 -5.92
C VAL A 475 -9.24 -32.51 -5.95
N ARG A 476 -8.24 -32.41 -6.84
CA ARG A 476 -7.13 -33.38 -6.93
C ARG A 476 -6.31 -33.45 -5.64
N TYR A 477 -6.11 -32.32 -4.98
CA TYR A 477 -5.43 -32.29 -3.68
C TYR A 477 -6.27 -33.00 -2.60
N LEU A 478 -7.59 -32.75 -2.53
CA LEU A 478 -8.49 -33.36 -1.56
C LEU A 478 -8.64 -34.87 -1.74
N GLN A 479 -8.61 -35.35 -2.99
CA GLN A 479 -8.62 -36.81 -3.29
C GLN A 479 -7.36 -37.53 -2.79
N ASN A 480 -6.22 -36.86 -2.82
CA ASN A 480 -4.91 -37.48 -2.55
C ASN A 480 -4.34 -37.16 -1.15
N ARG A 481 -4.93 -36.22 -0.41
CA ARG A 481 -4.40 -35.74 0.87
C ARG A 481 -5.49 -35.40 1.88
N SER A 482 -5.12 -35.35 3.18
CA SER A 482 -6.04 -34.99 4.25
C SER A 482 -6.57 -33.55 4.07
N TRP A 483 -7.88 -33.38 3.94
CA TRP A 483 -8.59 -32.09 3.90
C TRP A 483 -8.33 -31.24 5.15
N LYS A 484 -8.08 -31.87 6.33
CA LYS A 484 -7.87 -31.17 7.59
C LYS A 484 -6.77 -30.13 7.53
N ARG A 485 -5.68 -30.43 6.82
CA ARG A 485 -4.58 -29.48 6.66
C ARG A 485 -5.04 -28.21 5.95
N LEU A 486 -5.74 -28.36 4.84
CA LEU A 486 -6.22 -27.23 4.05
C LEU A 486 -7.25 -26.40 4.81
N ALA A 487 -8.19 -27.06 5.50
CA ALA A 487 -9.22 -26.41 6.30
C ALA A 487 -8.62 -25.56 7.45
N PHE A 488 -7.61 -26.08 8.15
CA PHE A 488 -6.94 -25.35 9.24
C PHE A 488 -5.86 -24.36 8.82
N THR A 489 -5.65 -24.17 7.52
CA THR A 489 -4.76 -23.14 6.95
C THR A 489 -5.59 -22.19 6.07
N TRP A 490 -5.61 -22.42 4.78
CA TRP A 490 -6.30 -21.57 3.81
C TRP A 490 -7.83 -21.49 4.04
N GLY A 491 -8.47 -22.58 4.52
CA GLY A 491 -9.91 -22.57 4.81
C GLY A 491 -10.25 -21.57 5.92
N ILE A 492 -9.53 -21.62 7.06
CA ILE A 492 -9.76 -20.67 8.15
C ILE A 492 -9.34 -19.23 7.76
N PHE A 493 -8.30 -19.07 6.95
CA PHE A 493 -7.91 -17.78 6.38
C PHE A 493 -9.07 -17.18 5.59
N LEU A 494 -9.61 -17.92 4.63
CA LEU A 494 -10.72 -17.47 3.79
C LEU A 494 -11.99 -17.15 4.60
N ILE A 495 -12.35 -18.00 5.54
CA ILE A 495 -13.53 -17.76 6.40
C ILE A 495 -13.37 -16.43 7.15
N LEU A 496 -12.21 -16.16 7.74
CA LEU A 496 -11.97 -14.92 8.46
C LEU A 496 -11.94 -13.71 7.53
N VAL A 497 -11.34 -13.85 6.33
CA VAL A 497 -11.39 -12.78 5.31
C VAL A 497 -12.85 -12.45 4.98
N LEU A 498 -13.69 -13.46 4.72
CA LEU A 498 -15.11 -13.24 4.40
C LEU A 498 -15.88 -12.61 5.57
N ILE A 499 -15.69 -13.09 6.80
CA ILE A 499 -16.37 -12.53 7.99
C ILE A 499 -16.07 -11.03 8.15
N PHE A 500 -14.82 -10.62 7.97
CA PHE A 500 -14.43 -9.23 8.19
C PHE A 500 -14.58 -8.35 6.95
N ALA A 501 -14.39 -8.88 5.74
CA ALA A 501 -14.45 -8.08 4.52
C ALA A 501 -15.89 -7.89 3.99
N LEU A 502 -16.75 -8.93 4.05
CA LEU A 502 -18.10 -8.82 3.47
C LEU A 502 -18.93 -7.67 4.05
N PRO A 503 -18.97 -7.43 5.38
CA PRO A 503 -19.69 -6.29 5.91
C PRO A 503 -19.21 -4.96 5.32
N GLN A 504 -17.90 -4.78 5.18
CA GLN A 504 -17.31 -3.57 4.60
C GLN A 504 -17.68 -3.39 3.13
N LEU A 505 -17.60 -4.48 2.36
CA LEU A 505 -17.92 -4.46 0.93
C LEU A 505 -19.41 -4.11 0.71
N PHE A 506 -20.33 -4.71 1.47
CA PHE A 506 -21.76 -4.45 1.33
C PHE A 506 -22.17 -3.08 1.88
N MET A 507 -21.60 -2.64 2.99
CA MET A 507 -22.00 -1.37 3.62
C MET A 507 -21.44 -0.13 2.91
N TRP A 508 -20.27 -0.24 2.24
CA TRP A 508 -19.55 0.90 1.66
C TRP A 508 -19.10 0.67 0.21
N THR A 509 -18.26 -0.34 -0.04
CA THR A 509 -17.58 -0.48 -1.35
C THR A 509 -18.55 -0.71 -2.49
N PHE A 510 -19.54 -1.58 -2.34
CA PHE A 510 -20.51 -1.84 -3.41
C PHE A 510 -21.47 -0.67 -3.63
N SER A 511 -21.79 0.09 -2.59
CA SER A 511 -22.56 1.33 -2.72
C SER A 511 -21.80 2.36 -3.58
N GLN A 512 -20.51 2.52 -3.35
CA GLN A 512 -19.64 3.39 -4.15
C GLN A 512 -19.46 2.85 -5.58
N ALA A 513 -19.21 1.54 -5.73
CA ALA A 513 -18.93 0.91 -7.02
C ALA A 513 -20.18 0.66 -7.89
N SER A 514 -21.37 1.00 -7.42
CA SER A 514 -22.61 0.86 -8.19
C SER A 514 -22.81 1.95 -9.26
N GLY A 515 -21.97 2.99 -9.27
CA GLY A 515 -21.92 3.99 -10.34
C GLY A 515 -21.49 3.37 -11.68
N ASP A 516 -22.06 3.85 -12.78
CA ASP A 516 -21.97 3.26 -14.13
C ASP A 516 -20.54 3.10 -14.70
N ASN A 517 -19.54 3.77 -14.11
CA ASN A 517 -18.18 3.82 -14.65
C ASN A 517 -17.10 3.13 -13.80
N PHE A 518 -17.47 2.49 -12.67
CA PHE A 518 -16.48 1.93 -11.75
C PHE A 518 -15.78 0.68 -12.29
N VAL A 519 -16.54 -0.27 -12.85
CA VAL A 519 -15.97 -1.49 -13.42
C VAL A 519 -16.37 -1.56 -14.88
N ARG A 520 -15.41 -1.33 -15.76
CA ARG A 520 -15.65 -1.30 -17.21
C ARG A 520 -14.52 -1.94 -18.00
N SER A 521 -14.81 -2.27 -19.25
CA SER A 521 -13.78 -2.62 -20.23
C SER A 521 -12.81 -1.45 -20.38
N HIS A 522 -11.53 -1.75 -20.34
CA HIS A 522 -10.46 -0.81 -20.61
C HIS A 522 -9.22 -1.60 -21.02
N PHE A 523 -8.53 -1.15 -22.04
CA PHE A 523 -7.38 -1.88 -22.54
C PHE A 523 -6.12 -1.02 -22.52
N ASN A 524 -4.99 -1.67 -22.17
CA ASN A 524 -3.65 -1.10 -22.28
C ASN A 524 -3.39 0.05 -21.28
N TRP A 525 -3.95 -0.11 -20.07
CA TRP A 525 -3.84 0.81 -18.95
C TRP A 525 -3.87 2.29 -19.41
N SER A 526 -2.84 3.08 -19.14
CA SER A 526 -2.74 4.50 -19.45
C SER A 526 -1.85 4.78 -20.67
N ASN A 527 -1.65 3.80 -21.56
CA ASN A 527 -0.81 3.92 -22.76
C ASN A 527 -1.53 4.69 -23.87
N ASN A 528 -1.08 5.89 -24.15
CA ASN A 528 -1.62 6.74 -25.22
C ASN A 528 -0.72 6.71 -26.47
N GLY A 529 -0.80 5.62 -27.25
CA GLY A 529 -0.25 5.56 -28.59
C GLY A 529 1.08 4.83 -28.81
N ASP A 530 1.89 4.57 -27.77
CA ASP A 530 3.13 3.79 -27.93
C ASP A 530 2.83 2.31 -28.25
N GLN A 531 3.78 1.64 -28.86
CA GLN A 531 3.74 0.17 -28.94
C GLN A 531 3.85 -0.42 -27.53
N TYR A 532 3.13 -1.49 -27.25
CA TYR A 532 2.99 -2.09 -25.93
C TYR A 532 4.32 -2.30 -25.17
N ILE A 533 5.26 -2.97 -25.83
CA ILE A 533 6.58 -3.25 -25.24
C ILE A 533 7.39 -1.96 -25.05
N ILE A 534 7.33 -1.02 -26.00
CA ILE A 534 8.04 0.26 -25.93
C ILE A 534 7.50 1.11 -24.78
N PHE A 535 6.18 1.13 -24.58
CA PHE A 535 5.55 1.82 -23.46
C PHE A 535 6.14 1.35 -22.12
N TYR A 536 6.14 0.04 -21.86
CA TYR A 536 6.68 -0.50 -20.61
C TYR A 536 8.19 -0.39 -20.50
N LEU A 537 8.93 -0.50 -21.59
CA LEU A 537 10.38 -0.27 -21.60
C LEU A 537 10.70 1.17 -21.20
N LYS A 538 9.98 2.13 -21.73
CA LYS A 538 10.16 3.55 -21.45
C LYS A 538 9.78 3.91 -20.00
N ASN A 539 8.67 3.41 -19.55
CA ASN A 539 8.08 3.72 -18.25
C ASN A 539 8.75 2.98 -17.08
N LEU A 540 9.06 1.69 -17.22
CA LEU A 540 9.74 0.91 -16.18
C LEU A 540 11.27 0.94 -16.29
N GLY A 541 11.81 1.09 -17.51
CA GLY A 541 13.25 1.11 -17.73
C GLY A 541 13.95 -0.20 -17.37
N LEU A 542 15.00 -0.10 -16.55
CA LEU A 542 15.85 -1.22 -16.15
C LEU A 542 15.07 -2.39 -15.50
N PRO A 543 14.10 -2.20 -14.59
CA PRO A 543 13.26 -3.27 -14.06
C PRO A 543 12.61 -4.13 -15.15
N PHE A 544 12.13 -3.53 -16.24
CA PHE A 544 11.51 -4.27 -17.33
C PHE A 544 12.53 -5.12 -18.11
N VAL A 545 13.68 -4.56 -18.44
CA VAL A 545 14.77 -5.30 -19.10
C VAL A 545 15.24 -6.49 -18.26
N LEU A 546 15.45 -6.26 -16.95
CA LEU A 546 15.85 -7.32 -16.03
C LEU A 546 14.75 -8.37 -15.80
N LEU A 547 13.47 -7.97 -15.87
CA LEU A 547 12.34 -8.90 -15.83
C LEU A 547 12.38 -9.85 -17.03
N LEU A 548 12.63 -9.36 -18.24
CA LEU A 548 12.80 -10.22 -19.43
C LEU A 548 13.95 -11.21 -19.22
N LEU A 549 15.08 -10.74 -18.75
CA LEU A 549 16.24 -11.60 -18.45
C LEU A 549 15.98 -12.58 -17.31
N SER A 550 15.08 -12.27 -16.38
CA SER A 550 14.77 -13.13 -15.23
C SER A 550 14.29 -14.52 -15.64
N SER A 551 13.57 -14.63 -16.75
CA SER A 551 13.08 -15.91 -17.28
C SER A 551 14.20 -16.91 -17.54
N PHE A 552 15.41 -16.44 -17.85
CA PHE A 552 16.59 -17.29 -18.12
C PHE A 552 17.53 -17.36 -16.91
N MET A 553 17.63 -16.31 -16.12
CA MET A 553 18.63 -16.19 -15.05
C MET A 553 18.11 -16.68 -13.70
N VAL A 554 16.84 -16.46 -13.40
CA VAL A 554 16.23 -16.76 -12.10
C VAL A 554 15.78 -18.22 -12.03
N SER A 555 15.78 -18.79 -10.84
CA SER A 555 15.30 -20.17 -10.63
C SER A 555 13.80 -20.28 -10.88
N ALA A 556 13.33 -21.43 -11.43
CA ALA A 556 11.91 -21.68 -11.64
C ALA A 556 11.08 -21.53 -10.36
N ARG A 557 11.65 -21.89 -9.20
CA ARG A 557 11.03 -21.65 -7.90
C ARG A 557 10.72 -20.17 -7.66
N ASN A 558 11.67 -19.29 -7.88
CA ASN A 558 11.49 -17.86 -7.64
C ASN A 558 10.56 -17.24 -8.70
N LEU A 559 10.62 -17.68 -9.96
CA LEU A 559 9.67 -17.27 -10.99
C LEU A 559 8.23 -17.63 -10.61
N LYS A 560 7.99 -18.87 -10.13
CA LYS A 560 6.65 -19.30 -9.68
C LYS A 560 6.14 -18.47 -8.51
N ILE A 561 6.96 -18.24 -7.49
CA ILE A 561 6.58 -17.41 -6.34
C ILE A 561 6.26 -15.96 -6.75
N GLY A 562 6.98 -15.45 -7.75
CA GLY A 562 6.73 -14.11 -8.31
C GLY A 562 5.53 -14.04 -9.24
N ALA A 563 5.01 -15.16 -9.74
CA ALA A 563 3.95 -15.20 -10.75
C ALA A 563 2.67 -14.40 -10.45
N PRO A 564 2.34 -14.01 -9.20
CA PRO A 564 1.20 -13.11 -8.98
C PRO A 564 1.19 -11.85 -9.84
N TYR A 565 2.36 -11.29 -10.20
CA TYR A 565 2.40 -10.13 -11.08
C TYR A 565 1.74 -10.36 -12.44
N LEU A 566 1.80 -11.59 -12.98
CA LEU A 566 1.18 -11.93 -14.26
C LEU A 566 -0.35 -11.81 -14.19
N LEU A 567 -0.96 -12.29 -13.09
CA LEU A 567 -2.41 -12.20 -12.90
C LEU A 567 -2.84 -10.75 -12.65
N ILE A 568 -2.09 -10.01 -11.81
CA ILE A 568 -2.35 -8.59 -11.56
C ILE A 568 -2.27 -7.79 -12.86
N TRP A 569 -1.22 -8.03 -13.64
CA TRP A 569 -1.00 -7.38 -14.94
C TRP A 569 -2.15 -7.69 -15.92
N PHE A 570 -2.51 -8.97 -16.06
CA PHE A 570 -3.61 -9.38 -16.91
C PHE A 570 -4.93 -8.68 -16.56
N VAL A 571 -5.24 -8.60 -15.27
CA VAL A 571 -6.47 -7.96 -14.78
C VAL A 571 -6.43 -6.43 -14.99
N ALA A 572 -5.32 -5.78 -14.65
CA ALA A 572 -5.18 -4.33 -14.74
C ALA A 572 -5.13 -3.78 -16.18
N GLU A 573 -4.74 -4.63 -17.16
CA GLU A 573 -4.67 -4.26 -18.56
C GLU A 573 -5.99 -4.39 -19.33
N LEU A 574 -6.96 -5.12 -18.78
CA LEU A 574 -8.20 -5.47 -19.48
C LEU A 574 -9.47 -4.86 -18.86
N ALA A 575 -9.37 -4.34 -17.65
CA ALA A 575 -10.49 -3.70 -16.97
C ALA A 575 -10.04 -2.55 -16.09
N ALA A 576 -10.79 -1.46 -16.08
CA ALA A 576 -10.68 -0.41 -15.09
C ALA A 576 -11.56 -0.74 -13.87
N PHE A 577 -11.07 -0.38 -12.67
CA PHE A 577 -11.76 -0.58 -11.39
C PHE A 577 -12.12 0.74 -10.70
N GLN A 578 -11.96 1.83 -11.39
CA GLN A 578 -12.37 3.19 -10.99
C GLN A 578 -12.67 4.01 -12.25
N PRO A 579 -13.42 5.12 -12.12
CA PRO A 579 -13.65 6.02 -13.24
C PRO A 579 -12.37 6.56 -13.87
N ASN A 580 -11.32 6.79 -13.08
CA ASN A 580 -10.01 7.16 -13.59
C ASN A 580 -9.18 5.91 -13.99
N ASP A 581 -8.94 5.74 -15.29
CA ASP A 581 -8.15 4.61 -15.85
C ASP A 581 -6.75 4.53 -15.24
N TYR A 582 -6.17 5.68 -14.97
CA TYR A 582 -4.85 5.80 -14.39
C TYR A 582 -4.73 5.07 -13.04
N ASP A 583 -5.81 4.97 -12.27
CA ASP A 583 -5.83 4.40 -10.93
C ASP A 583 -5.55 2.90 -10.85
N ASN A 584 -5.60 2.18 -11.98
CA ASN A 584 -5.07 0.82 -12.07
C ASN A 584 -3.57 0.73 -11.76
N ASN A 585 -2.85 1.87 -11.73
CA ASN A 585 -1.46 1.92 -11.28
C ASN A 585 -1.32 1.36 -9.85
N LYS A 586 -2.32 1.53 -8.98
CA LYS A 586 -2.35 1.02 -7.60
C LYS A 586 -2.23 -0.51 -7.56
N LEU A 587 -2.78 -1.22 -8.56
CA LEU A 587 -2.60 -2.66 -8.75
C LEU A 587 -1.23 -2.97 -9.36
N LEU A 588 -0.87 -2.26 -10.43
CA LEU A 588 0.38 -2.47 -11.15
C LEU A 588 1.61 -2.26 -10.26
N PHE A 589 1.60 -1.29 -9.34
CA PHE A 589 2.67 -1.10 -8.37
C PHE A 589 2.80 -2.26 -7.36
N VAL A 590 1.69 -2.90 -6.96
CA VAL A 590 1.77 -4.13 -6.16
C VAL A 590 2.40 -5.27 -6.98
N GLY A 591 2.07 -5.38 -8.26
CA GLY A 591 2.75 -6.28 -9.20
C GLY A 591 4.24 -5.97 -9.33
N ALA A 592 4.60 -4.69 -9.37
CA ALA A 592 6.00 -4.22 -9.47
C ALA A 592 6.88 -4.65 -8.27
N VAL A 593 6.33 -4.90 -7.10
CA VAL A 593 7.08 -5.50 -5.96
C VAL A 593 7.69 -6.84 -6.38
N PHE A 594 6.93 -7.68 -7.07
CA PHE A 594 7.40 -8.97 -7.56
C PHE A 594 8.36 -8.80 -8.74
N ILE A 595 8.05 -7.89 -9.67
CA ILE A 595 8.91 -7.56 -10.82
C ILE A 595 10.28 -7.09 -10.33
N CYS A 596 10.34 -6.12 -9.42
CA CYS A 596 11.60 -5.60 -8.88
C CYS A 596 12.38 -6.67 -8.09
N GLY A 597 11.68 -7.58 -7.39
CA GLY A 597 12.31 -8.73 -6.76
C GLY A 597 12.98 -9.68 -7.75
N LEU A 598 12.28 -10.05 -8.82
CA LEU A 598 12.80 -10.91 -9.90
C LEU A 598 13.92 -10.22 -10.68
N ALA A 599 13.78 -8.95 -10.99
CA ALA A 599 14.79 -8.13 -11.66
C ALA A 599 16.07 -8.04 -10.83
N ALA A 600 15.94 -7.82 -9.53
CA ALA A 600 17.07 -7.78 -8.61
C ALA A 600 17.80 -9.14 -8.52
N ASP A 601 17.07 -10.25 -8.44
CA ASP A 601 17.69 -11.59 -8.43
C ASP A 601 18.34 -11.89 -9.78
N ALA A 602 17.75 -11.49 -10.91
CA ALA A 602 18.36 -11.62 -12.24
C ALA A 602 19.72 -10.92 -12.30
N LEU A 603 19.82 -9.67 -11.82
CA LEU A 603 21.08 -8.93 -11.80
C LEU A 603 22.14 -9.61 -10.91
N VAL A 604 21.73 -10.12 -9.75
CA VAL A 604 22.62 -10.88 -8.86
C VAL A 604 23.09 -12.18 -9.54
N GLN A 605 22.20 -12.91 -10.22
CA GLN A 605 22.56 -14.13 -10.94
C GLN A 605 23.48 -13.86 -12.13
N ILE A 606 23.29 -12.76 -12.86
CA ILE A 606 24.17 -12.32 -13.94
C ILE A 606 25.58 -12.08 -13.37
N TYR A 607 25.69 -11.36 -12.25
CA TYR A 607 26.98 -11.16 -11.58
C TYR A 607 27.63 -12.47 -11.14
N GLU A 608 26.89 -13.37 -10.48
CA GLU A 608 27.42 -14.64 -9.98
C GLU A 608 27.86 -15.60 -11.09
N ARG A 609 27.10 -15.68 -12.19
CA ARG A 609 27.39 -16.61 -13.30
C ARG A 609 28.47 -16.11 -14.24
N TYR A 610 28.47 -14.83 -14.53
CA TYR A 610 29.34 -14.24 -15.54
C TYR A 610 30.40 -13.31 -14.93
N GLY A 611 30.02 -12.37 -14.09
CA GLY A 611 30.94 -11.38 -13.52
C GLY A 611 32.02 -12.02 -12.63
N ALA A 612 31.65 -12.94 -11.74
CA ALA A 612 32.59 -13.59 -10.83
C ALA A 612 33.51 -14.60 -11.54
N VAL A 613 33.08 -15.18 -12.65
CA VAL A 613 33.83 -16.21 -13.41
C VAL A 613 34.83 -15.58 -14.38
N TYR A 614 34.36 -14.60 -15.18
CA TYR A 614 35.20 -13.99 -16.23
C TYR A 614 36.18 -12.94 -15.68
N TRP A 615 35.81 -12.24 -14.60
CA TRP A 615 36.61 -11.17 -14.02
C TRP A 615 37.26 -11.63 -12.69
N ARG A 616 38.23 -12.55 -12.81
CA ARG A 616 38.90 -13.12 -11.63
C ARG A 616 39.77 -12.15 -10.86
N SER A 617 40.31 -11.11 -11.52
CA SER A 617 41.11 -10.05 -10.88
C SER A 617 40.26 -9.16 -9.97
N ALA A 618 40.88 -8.57 -8.95
CA ALA A 618 40.23 -7.61 -8.08
C ALA A 618 39.68 -6.40 -8.86
N ILE A 619 40.42 -5.89 -9.84
CA ILE A 619 40.06 -4.79 -10.71
C ILE A 619 38.85 -5.16 -11.59
N GLY A 620 38.84 -6.36 -12.18
CA GLY A 620 37.72 -6.84 -12.99
C GLY A 620 36.43 -6.96 -12.17
N LYS A 621 36.49 -7.50 -10.97
CA LYS A 621 35.34 -7.57 -10.05
C LYS A 621 34.82 -6.18 -9.69
N ALA A 622 35.71 -5.26 -9.37
CA ALA A 622 35.36 -3.87 -9.09
C ALA A 622 34.67 -3.19 -10.32
N GLY A 623 35.19 -3.45 -11.53
CA GLY A 623 34.61 -2.92 -12.78
C GLY A 623 33.17 -3.42 -13.01
N VAL A 624 32.89 -4.73 -12.78
CA VAL A 624 31.53 -5.28 -12.92
C VAL A 624 30.57 -4.73 -11.86
N VAL A 625 31.04 -4.55 -10.62
CA VAL A 625 30.23 -3.91 -9.56
C VAL A 625 29.94 -2.45 -9.92
N LEU A 626 30.94 -1.74 -10.43
CA LEU A 626 30.77 -0.35 -10.88
C LEU A 626 29.75 -0.26 -12.03
N LEU A 627 29.85 -1.15 -13.03
CA LEU A 627 28.87 -1.20 -14.12
C LEU A 627 27.45 -1.44 -13.59
N GLY A 628 27.27 -2.38 -12.65
CA GLY A 628 25.98 -2.63 -12.00
C GLY A 628 25.46 -1.40 -11.23
N ALA A 629 26.37 -0.70 -10.52
CA ALA A 629 26.03 0.54 -9.83
C ALA A 629 25.64 1.67 -10.80
N CYS A 630 26.34 1.81 -11.92
CA CYS A 630 25.99 2.77 -12.99
C CYS A 630 24.60 2.46 -13.58
N LEU A 631 24.29 1.19 -13.87
CA LEU A 631 22.97 0.82 -14.37
C LEU A 631 21.85 1.16 -13.37
N LEU A 632 22.06 0.89 -12.09
CA LEU A 632 21.11 1.24 -11.04
C LEU A 632 20.97 2.76 -10.90
N PHE A 633 22.06 3.52 -11.02
CA PHE A 633 22.03 4.97 -10.99
C PHE A 633 21.26 5.54 -12.19
N VAL A 634 21.50 5.05 -13.40
CA VAL A 634 20.76 5.46 -14.61
C VAL A 634 19.26 5.16 -14.43
N SER A 635 18.91 4.00 -13.86
CA SER A 635 17.52 3.65 -13.53
C SER A 635 16.86 4.64 -12.55
N ALA A 636 17.64 5.25 -11.66
CA ALA A 636 17.15 6.16 -10.63
C ALA A 636 17.14 7.64 -11.04
N ILE A 637 17.75 8.03 -12.17
CA ILE A 637 17.88 9.45 -12.58
C ILE A 637 16.51 10.14 -12.67
N SER A 638 15.56 9.56 -13.41
CA SER A 638 14.20 10.12 -13.52
C SER A 638 13.52 10.24 -12.15
N GLY A 639 13.66 9.23 -11.31
CA GLY A 639 13.13 9.24 -9.95
C GLY A 639 13.75 10.34 -9.09
N PHE A 640 15.06 10.53 -9.14
CA PHE A 640 15.75 11.58 -8.38
C PHE A 640 15.40 12.99 -8.86
N LEU A 641 15.23 13.19 -10.16
CA LEU A 641 14.79 14.48 -10.69
C LEU A 641 13.36 14.81 -10.24
N THR A 642 12.46 13.82 -10.24
CA THR A 642 11.10 14.00 -9.72
C THR A 642 11.07 14.23 -8.20
N MET A 643 11.89 13.50 -7.43
CA MET A 643 12.05 13.76 -6.00
C MET A 643 12.65 15.15 -5.73
N GLY A 644 13.60 15.58 -6.57
CA GLY A 644 14.18 16.91 -6.52
C GLY A 644 13.16 18.02 -6.82
N ARG A 645 12.21 17.77 -7.74
CA ARG A 645 11.08 18.68 -7.98
C ARG A 645 10.22 18.84 -6.72
N GLU A 646 9.89 17.75 -6.07
CA GLU A 646 9.12 17.79 -4.83
C GLU A 646 9.88 18.52 -3.72
N TRP A 647 11.20 18.30 -3.64
CA TRP A 647 12.05 18.97 -2.64
C TRP A 647 11.98 20.49 -2.68
N VAL A 648 11.85 21.08 -3.87
CA VAL A 648 11.85 22.54 -4.09
C VAL A 648 10.46 23.12 -4.29
N SER A 649 9.42 22.30 -4.37
CA SER A 649 8.07 22.78 -4.61
C SER A 649 7.50 23.49 -3.38
N ASP A 650 6.88 24.64 -3.63
CA ASP A 650 6.22 25.46 -2.62
C ASP A 650 5.08 26.22 -3.29
N TYR A 651 3.84 25.95 -2.86
CA TYR A 651 2.63 26.55 -3.40
C TYR A 651 1.78 27.09 -2.26
N GLU A 652 1.31 28.32 -2.40
CA GLU A 652 0.25 28.85 -1.56
C GLU A 652 -1.01 28.01 -1.79
N LEU A 653 -1.51 27.41 -0.72
CA LEU A 653 -2.74 26.63 -0.74
C LEU A 653 -3.94 27.49 -0.33
N TYR A 654 -3.77 28.26 0.75
CA TYR A 654 -4.77 29.18 1.28
C TYR A 654 -4.15 30.51 1.63
N THR A 655 -4.81 31.61 1.20
CA THR A 655 -4.43 32.96 1.56
C THR A 655 -4.60 33.23 3.05
N ALA A 656 -3.89 34.22 3.59
CA ALA A 656 -4.02 34.59 5.00
C ALA A 656 -5.45 35.04 5.39
N SER A 657 -6.19 35.67 4.47
CA SER A 657 -7.59 36.06 4.63
C SER A 657 -8.51 34.84 4.68
N ALA A 658 -8.30 33.86 3.79
CA ALA A 658 -9.06 32.59 3.79
C ALA A 658 -8.87 31.81 5.11
N VAL A 659 -7.64 31.72 5.62
CA VAL A 659 -7.35 31.07 6.90
C VAL A 659 -8.04 31.78 8.08
N LYS A 660 -8.06 33.12 8.08
CA LYS A 660 -8.76 33.90 9.12
C LYS A 660 -10.29 33.76 9.03
N ALA A 661 -10.84 33.71 7.79
CA ALA A 661 -12.26 33.46 7.58
C ALA A 661 -12.65 32.07 8.11
N CYS A 662 -11.84 31.04 7.86
CA CYS A 662 -12.10 29.71 8.38
C CYS A 662 -12.05 29.64 9.92
N ARG A 663 -11.18 30.41 10.58
CA ARG A 663 -11.21 30.54 12.05
C ARG A 663 -12.50 31.19 12.53
N TYR A 664 -12.91 32.28 11.89
CA TYR A 664 -14.17 32.95 12.21
C TYR A 664 -15.37 32.00 12.01
N ILE A 665 -15.41 31.27 10.89
CA ILE A 665 -16.45 30.27 10.63
C ILE A 665 -16.44 29.19 11.74
N GLU A 666 -15.28 28.72 12.15
CA GLU A 666 -15.17 27.67 13.17
C GLU A 666 -15.70 28.15 14.54
N ASP A 667 -15.48 29.42 14.88
CA ASP A 667 -15.91 30.03 16.14
C ASP A 667 -17.40 30.39 16.12
N GLU A 668 -17.96 30.81 14.98
CA GLU A 668 -19.32 31.33 14.86
C GLU A 668 -20.36 30.23 14.50
N THR A 669 -19.94 29.13 13.87
CA THR A 669 -20.86 28.15 13.33
C THR A 669 -20.85 26.83 14.09
N THR A 670 -21.93 26.06 14.00
CA THR A 670 -21.98 24.68 14.51
C THR A 670 -21.32 23.71 13.52
N PRO A 671 -20.86 22.53 13.95
CA PRO A 671 -20.31 21.51 13.04
C PRO A 671 -21.25 21.01 11.95
N TRP A 672 -22.55 21.27 12.08
CA TRP A 672 -23.63 20.79 11.21
C TRP A 672 -24.04 21.80 10.15
N ASP A 673 -23.65 23.08 10.31
CA ASP A 673 -24.01 24.11 9.38
C ASP A 673 -23.46 23.83 7.98
N VAL A 674 -24.29 24.07 6.96
CA VAL A 674 -23.91 23.96 5.56
C VAL A 674 -23.48 25.31 5.05
N ILE A 675 -22.34 25.36 4.37
CA ILE A 675 -21.76 26.60 3.86
C ILE A 675 -21.72 26.55 2.33
N LEU A 676 -22.31 27.56 1.69
CA LEU A 676 -22.15 27.73 0.25
C LEU A 676 -20.74 28.19 -0.07
N THR A 677 -20.01 27.42 -0.88
CA THR A 677 -18.69 27.74 -1.44
C THR A 677 -18.67 27.39 -2.93
N SER A 678 -17.68 27.86 -3.66
CA SER A 678 -17.44 27.34 -5.01
C SER A 678 -17.09 25.85 -4.99
N THR A 679 -17.29 25.20 -6.15
CA THR A 679 -16.90 23.79 -6.37
C THR A 679 -15.40 23.61 -6.63
N ALA A 680 -14.60 24.48 -6.08
CA ALA A 680 -13.18 24.50 -6.28
C ALA A 680 -12.48 23.28 -5.64
N HIS A 681 -11.39 22.85 -6.30
CA HIS A 681 -10.61 21.69 -5.84
C HIS A 681 -10.01 21.90 -4.44
N ASN A 682 -9.58 23.12 -4.14
CA ASN A 682 -8.91 23.49 -2.90
C ASN A 682 -9.78 24.46 -2.07
N SER A 683 -11.02 24.07 -1.70
CA SER A 683 -11.85 24.88 -0.82
C SER A 683 -11.31 24.86 0.62
N PRO A 684 -11.03 26.02 1.24
CA PRO A 684 -10.52 26.08 2.61
C PRO A 684 -11.59 25.71 3.65
N VAL A 685 -12.86 25.99 3.38
CA VAL A 685 -13.96 25.81 4.36
C VAL A 685 -14.11 24.36 4.80
N PRO A 686 -14.42 23.36 3.94
CA PRO A 686 -14.56 21.97 4.38
C PRO A 686 -13.25 21.41 4.92
N THR A 687 -12.12 21.88 4.38
CA THR A 687 -10.78 21.38 4.73
C THR A 687 -10.38 21.76 6.16
N LEU A 688 -10.53 23.04 6.53
CA LEU A 688 -10.06 23.56 7.81
C LEU A 688 -11.11 23.46 8.90
N THR A 689 -12.39 23.60 8.56
CA THR A 689 -13.48 23.68 9.55
C THR A 689 -14.27 22.38 9.71
N GLY A 690 -14.26 21.51 8.70
CA GLY A 690 -15.04 20.28 8.69
C GLY A 690 -16.56 20.50 8.54
N ARG A 691 -16.98 21.74 8.15
CA ARG A 691 -18.39 22.01 7.80
C ARG A 691 -18.70 21.40 6.45
N SER A 692 -19.93 21.01 6.27
CA SER A 692 -20.41 20.53 4.99
C SER A 692 -20.57 21.69 4.00
N ILE A 693 -20.36 21.41 2.71
CA ILE A 693 -20.60 22.37 1.62
C ILE A 693 -21.58 21.76 0.63
N VAL A 694 -22.33 22.60 -0.09
CA VAL A 694 -23.39 22.14 -1.02
C VAL A 694 -22.85 21.19 -2.08
N CYS A 695 -21.69 21.53 -2.68
CA CYS A 695 -21.03 20.72 -3.68
C CYS A 695 -19.53 20.96 -3.66
N GLY A 696 -18.75 19.89 -3.52
CA GLY A 696 -17.30 19.92 -3.65
C GLY A 696 -16.83 19.82 -5.09
N SER A 697 -15.51 19.64 -5.26
CA SER A 697 -14.91 19.51 -6.59
C SER A 697 -15.48 18.34 -7.38
N SER A 698 -15.91 18.63 -8.62
CA SER A 698 -16.41 17.64 -9.58
C SER A 698 -15.41 16.50 -9.82
N SER A 699 -14.10 16.75 -9.76
CA SER A 699 -13.10 15.72 -9.91
C SER A 699 -13.14 14.69 -8.76
N PHE A 700 -13.27 15.12 -7.51
CA PHE A 700 -13.41 14.19 -6.38
C PHE A 700 -14.73 13.41 -6.47
N LEU A 701 -15.85 14.10 -6.72
CA LEU A 701 -17.16 13.50 -6.73
C LEU A 701 -17.31 12.49 -7.87
N TYR A 702 -16.83 12.84 -9.07
CA TYR A 702 -16.80 11.96 -10.23
C TYR A 702 -15.97 10.69 -9.97
N TYR A 703 -14.74 10.84 -9.47
CA TYR A 703 -13.87 9.68 -9.21
C TYR A 703 -14.34 8.83 -8.04
N HIS A 704 -15.20 9.37 -7.17
CA HIS A 704 -15.86 8.62 -6.11
C HIS A 704 -17.23 8.04 -6.52
N GLY A 705 -17.66 8.23 -7.78
CA GLY A 705 -18.87 7.64 -8.34
C GLY A 705 -20.17 8.29 -7.83
N LEU A 706 -20.09 9.56 -7.43
CA LEU A 706 -21.23 10.32 -6.94
C LEU A 706 -21.90 11.12 -8.06
N ASN A 707 -23.22 11.25 -8.00
CA ASN A 707 -23.98 12.13 -8.88
C ASN A 707 -24.03 13.52 -8.25
N TYR A 708 -23.42 14.49 -8.88
CA TYR A 708 -23.22 15.84 -8.34
C TYR A 708 -23.63 16.96 -9.29
N GLN A 709 -23.98 16.64 -10.53
CA GLN A 709 -24.17 17.63 -11.59
C GLN A 709 -25.28 18.64 -11.25
N GLN A 710 -26.35 18.20 -10.59
CA GLN A 710 -27.41 19.08 -10.16
C GLN A 710 -26.92 20.03 -9.06
N ASN A 711 -26.22 19.51 -8.05
CA ASN A 711 -25.68 20.35 -6.98
C ASN A 711 -24.68 21.41 -7.50
N GLU A 712 -23.88 21.06 -8.52
CA GLU A 712 -22.94 22.00 -9.16
C GLU A 712 -23.66 23.14 -9.86
N GLN A 713 -24.77 22.84 -10.57
CA GLN A 713 -25.62 23.85 -11.20
C GLN A 713 -26.38 24.72 -10.17
N ASP A 714 -26.82 24.12 -9.08
CA ASP A 714 -27.53 24.83 -8.01
C ASP A 714 -26.60 25.79 -7.26
N VAL A 715 -25.31 25.39 -7.04
CA VAL A 715 -24.29 26.31 -6.51
C VAL A 715 -24.09 27.52 -7.43
N GLU A 716 -23.98 27.30 -8.75
CA GLU A 716 -23.89 28.40 -9.72
C GLU A 716 -25.13 29.31 -9.64
N THR A 717 -26.35 28.73 -9.57
CA THR A 717 -27.60 29.48 -9.48
C THR A 717 -27.69 30.32 -8.20
N MET A 718 -27.25 29.74 -7.04
CA MET A 718 -27.23 30.45 -5.76
C MET A 718 -26.28 31.65 -5.74
N TYR A 719 -25.19 31.61 -6.53
CA TYR A 719 -24.27 32.74 -6.66
C TYR A 719 -24.70 33.77 -7.70
N THR A 720 -25.27 33.31 -8.83
CA THR A 720 -25.62 34.22 -9.97
C THR A 720 -27.01 34.83 -9.87
N SER A 721 -27.91 34.22 -9.11
CA SER A 721 -29.31 34.67 -8.99
C SER A 721 -29.88 34.37 -7.60
N PRO A 722 -29.21 34.79 -6.50
CA PRO A 722 -29.56 34.38 -5.15
C PRO A 722 -30.98 34.78 -4.72
N ALA A 723 -31.46 35.95 -5.13
CA ALA A 723 -32.78 36.43 -4.81
C ALA A 723 -33.90 35.50 -5.34
N SER A 724 -33.69 34.84 -6.48
CA SER A 724 -34.61 33.86 -7.08
C SER A 724 -34.33 32.42 -6.63
N ALA A 725 -33.17 32.16 -6.01
CA ALA A 725 -32.72 30.83 -5.59
C ALA A 725 -33.09 30.51 -4.12
N LYS A 726 -34.03 31.26 -3.49
CA LYS A 726 -34.36 31.07 -2.05
C LYS A 726 -34.74 29.63 -1.70
N GLU A 727 -35.45 28.92 -2.60
CA GLU A 727 -35.79 27.51 -2.39
C GLU A 727 -34.55 26.60 -2.32
N LEU A 728 -33.49 26.88 -3.09
CA LEU A 728 -32.26 26.12 -3.05
C LEU A 728 -31.52 26.31 -1.71
N PHE A 729 -31.47 27.54 -1.17
CA PHE A 729 -30.92 27.78 0.16
C PHE A 729 -31.67 26.99 1.23
N ARG A 730 -32.99 26.85 1.11
CA ARG A 730 -33.82 26.05 2.01
C ARG A 730 -33.63 24.55 1.80
N GLU A 731 -33.59 24.09 0.56
CA GLU A 731 -33.42 22.68 0.20
C GLU A 731 -32.11 22.11 0.68
N TYR A 732 -31.02 22.87 0.53
CA TYR A 732 -29.69 22.46 0.97
C TYR A 732 -29.36 22.87 2.42
N ASP A 733 -30.30 23.49 3.14
CA ASP A 733 -30.09 24.01 4.52
C ASP A 733 -28.86 24.92 4.61
N VAL A 734 -28.67 25.82 3.65
CA VAL A 734 -27.49 26.69 3.58
C VAL A 734 -27.56 27.77 4.64
N ASN A 735 -26.77 27.68 5.68
CA ASN A 735 -26.78 28.60 6.79
C ASN A 735 -25.83 29.79 6.59
N TYR A 736 -24.74 29.58 5.86
CA TYR A 736 -23.74 30.61 5.59
C TYR A 736 -23.25 30.57 4.15
N ILE A 737 -22.69 31.72 3.71
CA ILE A 737 -22.07 31.86 2.38
C ILE A 737 -20.64 32.34 2.56
N TYR A 738 -19.72 31.71 1.89
CA TYR A 738 -18.31 32.11 1.80
C TYR A 738 -18.04 32.72 0.43
N LEU A 739 -17.42 33.87 0.39
CA LEU A 739 -17.03 34.56 -0.84
C LEU A 739 -15.57 34.98 -0.78
N SER A 740 -14.85 34.69 -1.84
CA SER A 740 -13.45 35.09 -2.06
C SER A 740 -13.22 35.38 -3.55
N ASN A 741 -12.00 35.76 -3.90
CA ASN A 741 -11.61 35.91 -5.29
C ASN A 741 -11.85 34.64 -6.14
N GLN A 742 -11.92 33.49 -5.50
CA GLN A 742 -12.19 32.21 -6.16
C GLN A 742 -13.65 32.12 -6.63
N GLU A 743 -14.61 32.49 -5.78
CA GLU A 743 -16.01 32.52 -6.12
C GLU A 743 -16.31 33.60 -7.18
N TYR A 744 -15.74 34.82 -7.04
CA TYR A 744 -15.83 35.87 -8.04
C TYR A 744 -15.17 35.51 -9.38
N GLY A 745 -14.09 34.70 -9.37
CA GLY A 745 -13.42 34.24 -10.57
C GLY A 745 -14.14 33.10 -11.30
N THR A 746 -14.97 32.36 -10.56
CA THR A 746 -15.70 31.19 -11.08
C THR A 746 -17.09 31.55 -11.56
N TYR A 747 -17.81 32.43 -10.82
CA TYR A 747 -19.20 32.78 -11.07
C TYR A 747 -19.38 34.29 -11.27
N ASN A 748 -20.42 34.67 -12.02
CA ASN A 748 -20.91 36.05 -12.08
C ASN A 748 -21.75 36.35 -10.83
N VAL A 749 -21.09 36.56 -9.68
CA VAL A 749 -21.77 36.72 -8.39
C VAL A 749 -22.63 37.96 -8.37
N ASP A 750 -23.95 37.77 -8.17
CA ASP A 750 -24.91 38.87 -7.93
C ASP A 750 -24.89 39.30 -6.46
N VAL A 751 -23.99 40.23 -6.15
CA VAL A 751 -23.82 40.75 -4.77
C VAL A 751 -25.08 41.44 -4.28
N ASN A 752 -25.83 42.15 -5.16
CA ASN A 752 -27.08 42.82 -4.77
C ASN A 752 -28.15 41.79 -4.38
N GLY A 753 -28.28 40.73 -5.16
CA GLY A 753 -29.19 39.64 -4.85
C GLY A 753 -28.77 38.88 -3.57
N LEU A 754 -27.50 38.82 -3.27
CA LEU A 754 -27.03 38.23 -2.01
C LEU A 754 -27.47 39.02 -0.78
N TYR A 755 -27.51 40.36 -0.82
CA TYR A 755 -28.04 41.17 0.27
C TYR A 755 -29.53 40.95 0.52
N GLU A 756 -30.28 40.42 -0.45
CA GLU A 756 -31.70 40.05 -0.25
C GLU A 756 -31.85 38.76 0.59
N VAL A 757 -30.86 37.85 0.53
CA VAL A 757 -30.92 36.51 1.16
C VAL A 757 -30.02 36.38 2.36
N ALA A 758 -28.96 37.21 2.51
CA ALA A 758 -27.97 37.08 3.56
C ALA A 758 -27.39 38.44 4.00
N ASP A 759 -26.82 38.50 5.18
CA ASP A 759 -26.12 39.64 5.73
C ASP A 759 -24.64 39.35 5.96
N VAL A 760 -23.76 40.34 5.64
CA VAL A 760 -22.30 40.20 5.89
C VAL A 760 -22.06 40.22 7.38
N ILE A 761 -21.45 39.15 7.90
CA ILE A 761 -21.09 39.02 9.33
C ILE A 761 -19.59 39.15 9.56
N TRP A 762 -18.78 38.91 8.54
CA TRP A 762 -17.32 39.07 8.60
C TRP A 762 -16.76 39.42 7.22
N GLN A 763 -15.79 40.33 7.18
CA GLN A 763 -15.09 40.68 5.94
C GLN A 763 -13.67 41.09 6.22
N LYS A 764 -12.74 40.59 5.43
CA LYS A 764 -11.34 41.00 5.45
C LYS A 764 -10.70 40.77 4.09
N ASP A 765 -10.01 41.83 3.60
CA ASP A 765 -9.35 41.83 2.29
C ASP A 765 -10.32 41.36 1.18
N ASP A 766 -10.02 40.25 0.51
CA ASP A 766 -10.79 39.66 -0.56
C ASP A 766 -11.81 38.62 -0.12
N VAL A 767 -11.97 38.37 1.18
CA VAL A 767 -12.85 37.32 1.72
C VAL A 767 -13.95 37.90 2.59
N SER A 768 -15.16 37.40 2.40
CA SER A 768 -16.33 37.71 3.25
C SER A 768 -17.12 36.45 3.62
N VAL A 769 -17.70 36.47 4.82
CA VAL A 769 -18.62 35.45 5.33
C VAL A 769 -19.96 36.10 5.58
N TRP A 770 -21.00 35.49 5.07
CA TRP A 770 -22.36 35.96 5.13
C TRP A 770 -23.23 34.97 5.89
N LYS A 771 -24.19 35.43 6.67
CA LYS A 771 -25.22 34.60 7.32
C LYS A 771 -26.52 34.72 6.54
N VAL A 772 -27.10 33.60 6.14
CA VAL A 772 -28.40 33.54 5.48
C VAL A 772 -29.45 33.98 6.48
N LYS A 773 -30.42 34.81 6.00
CA LYS A 773 -31.47 35.39 6.84
C LYS A 773 -32.46 34.31 7.27
N ASP A 774 -32.91 34.37 8.52
CA ASP A 774 -33.85 33.40 9.08
C ASP A 774 -35.17 33.32 8.28
N GLU A 775 -35.58 34.45 7.67
CA GLU A 775 -36.75 34.54 6.78
C GLU A 775 -36.70 33.58 5.59
N ILE A 776 -35.51 33.12 5.20
CA ILE A 776 -35.36 32.16 4.10
C ILE A 776 -35.85 30.77 4.53
N PHE A 777 -35.82 30.46 5.81
CA PHE A 777 -36.20 29.15 6.36
C PHE A 777 -37.65 29.10 6.87
N GLU A 778 -38.29 30.28 7.02
CA GLU A 778 -39.73 30.42 7.33
C GLU A 778 -40.59 30.23 6.08
#